data_0a3bae9f468392e8f7b19609e1f3848d
#
_entry.id   0a3bae9f468392e8f7b19609e1f3848d
#
_cell.length_a   1.000
_cell.length_b   1.000
_cell.length_c   1.000
_cell.angle_alpha   90.00
_cell.angle_beta   90.00
_cell.angle_gamma   90.00
#
_symmetry.space_group_name_H-M   'P 1'
#
loop_
_entity.id
_entity.type
_entity.pdbx_description
1 polymer ?
#
loop_
_entity_poly.entity_id
_entity_poly.type
_entity_poly.pdbx_seq_one_letter_code
_entity_poly.pdbx_strand_id
1 'polypeptide(L)'
;MQSTYSPKDIEASAQQQWESTQAFVAKENSDKPKYYCLSMFPYPSGKLHMGHVRNYTIGDVLSRYHHMKGFNVMQPMGWDAFGLPAENAAMANNVPPAAWTYSNIEYMKQQLKALGLGVDWTREVKTCTPEYYRWEQWLFTKLFKKGVIYKKTSTVNWDPVDNTVLANEQVIDGRGWRSGALVEKREIPMYFFRITQYAEELLQDLDTLTGWPEQVKTMQANWIGKSYGVRFAFEIADEVGTTLPSPAGGRGTEGEGVSTKSNLLWVYTTRADTIMGVTFVAVAAEHPLATRAAQGNAKLAEFIEECKRGGVAEADIATMEKKGMDTGIKVTHPLTGEQVPVWVGNYVLMGYGEGAVMAVPAHDERDFGFAKKYDLPIKQSISVKDQPFSDAAWQEWYGDKENGVCVNSGKYDGLDYNQAVDAISADLNAKGLGEKKTQFRLRDWGISRQRYWGCPIPIIHCPSCGDVPVPDEQLPVVLPENVVPDGAGSPLAKMPEFYECTCPTCGGKARRETDTMDTFVESSWYYARYASPQCDTGMVDKAAAQKWLPVDQYIGGIEHAILHLLYARFFHKLMRDEGLVQGNEPFVNLLTQGMVVAPTFNRDLEGGKKLWINPADVDVEVDAKARPLGAKLKSDGLPVVIGGTEKMSKSKNNGVDPQAIIDAYGADTARLFMMFAAPPDQQLEWSDAGVEGSFRFLRRVWAVASLNAAEITNSSKDALPLENVARSLSEWRREIHLCLKQANYDIDRHQFNTVVSATMKLLNTLEKKPDTLNIPSVNFSNDRAAQRFFAEGFSILLRLLAPITPHISQTLWKELGYGDNILVAPWPEVDEAALVQDEIELMIQVNGKLRGSLR
;
A
#
# COMPACT_ATOMS: atom_id res chain seq x y z
N MET A 1 40.10 -23.33 -0.58
CA MET A 1 39.31 -22.25 -1.25
C MET A 1 39.46 -22.36 -2.76
N GLN A 2 38.38 -22.30 -3.55
CA GLN A 2 38.43 -22.31 -5.02
C GLN A 2 39.06 -20.97 -5.52
N SER A 3 39.84 -21.06 -6.62
CA SER A 3 40.48 -19.85 -7.19
C SER A 3 39.47 -18.93 -7.91
N THR A 4 38.35 -19.49 -8.36
CA THR A 4 37.33 -18.76 -9.16
C THR A 4 35.99 -18.70 -8.41
N TYR A 5 35.35 -17.55 -8.43
CA TYR A 5 34.01 -17.35 -7.89
C TYR A 5 32.97 -18.09 -8.72
N SER A 6 32.30 -19.05 -8.14
CA SER A 6 31.22 -19.86 -8.74
C SER A 6 29.93 -19.64 -7.90
N PRO A 7 29.05 -18.69 -8.28
CA PRO A 7 27.83 -18.42 -7.51
C PRO A 7 27.00 -19.66 -7.22
N LYS A 8 26.74 -20.48 -8.24
CA LYS A 8 25.87 -21.65 -8.16
C LYS A 8 26.28 -22.63 -7.07
N ASP A 9 27.57 -22.94 -6.95
CA ASP A 9 28.07 -23.91 -5.97
C ASP A 9 28.05 -23.33 -4.57
N ILE A 10 28.39 -22.04 -4.44
CA ILE A 10 28.42 -21.30 -3.18
C ILE A 10 27.01 -21.15 -2.60
N GLU A 11 26.07 -20.76 -3.44
CA GLU A 11 24.67 -20.53 -3.06
C GLU A 11 24.00 -21.83 -2.62
N ALA A 12 24.17 -22.91 -3.35
CA ALA A 12 23.64 -24.23 -2.98
C ALA A 12 24.20 -24.72 -1.62
N SER A 13 25.50 -24.56 -1.40
CA SER A 13 26.16 -24.96 -0.13
C SER A 13 25.67 -24.13 1.06
N ALA A 14 25.58 -22.80 0.91
CA ALA A 14 25.12 -21.93 1.99
C ALA A 14 23.64 -22.19 2.34
N GLN A 15 22.77 -22.34 1.34
CA GLN A 15 21.34 -22.61 1.53
C GLN A 15 21.13 -23.96 2.23
N GLN A 16 21.87 -25.01 1.83
CA GLN A 16 21.82 -26.31 2.48
C GLN A 16 22.23 -26.23 3.96
N GLN A 17 23.29 -25.45 4.27
CA GLN A 17 23.71 -25.22 5.65
C GLN A 17 22.62 -24.54 6.47
N TRP A 18 22.00 -23.47 5.96
CA TRP A 18 20.94 -22.75 6.67
C TRP A 18 19.69 -23.60 6.89
N GLU A 19 19.31 -24.41 5.91
CA GLU A 19 18.16 -25.31 6.03
C GLU A 19 18.42 -26.42 7.07
N SER A 20 19.58 -27.07 7.00
CA SER A 20 19.94 -28.15 7.94
C SER A 20 20.08 -27.69 9.39
N THR A 21 20.48 -26.43 9.61
CA THR A 21 20.64 -25.85 10.95
C THR A 21 19.39 -25.09 11.40
N GLN A 22 18.35 -25.01 10.58
CA GLN A 22 17.17 -24.19 10.85
C GLN A 22 17.52 -22.76 11.26
N ALA A 23 18.47 -22.15 10.54
CA ALA A 23 19.15 -20.92 10.91
C ALA A 23 18.20 -19.70 11.12
N PHE A 24 17.02 -19.71 10.46
CA PHE A 24 16.06 -18.60 10.45
C PHE A 24 14.78 -18.88 11.24
N VAL A 25 14.68 -20.03 11.93
CA VAL A 25 13.50 -20.35 12.73
C VAL A 25 13.49 -19.49 14.00
N ALA A 26 12.46 -18.67 14.15
CA ALA A 26 12.25 -17.83 15.32
C ALA A 26 11.96 -18.69 16.57
N LYS A 27 12.62 -18.40 17.69
CA LYS A 27 12.51 -19.22 18.90
C LYS A 27 11.44 -18.66 19.84
N GLU A 28 10.47 -19.54 20.22
CA GLU A 28 9.42 -19.13 21.15
C GLU A 28 9.98 -18.85 22.56
N ASN A 29 10.93 -19.63 23.01
CA ASN A 29 11.56 -19.46 24.33
C ASN A 29 12.98 -18.86 24.17
N SER A 30 13.05 -17.55 23.99
CA SER A 30 14.28 -16.80 23.83
C SER A 30 14.33 -15.62 24.77
N ASP A 31 15.46 -15.43 25.46
CA ASP A 31 15.73 -14.26 26.28
C ASP A 31 16.20 -13.04 25.44
N LYS A 32 16.46 -13.27 24.16
CA LYS A 32 16.85 -12.18 23.23
C LYS A 32 15.65 -11.28 22.93
N PRO A 33 15.85 -9.98 22.74
CA PRO A 33 14.79 -9.08 22.30
C PRO A 33 14.22 -9.57 20.94
N LYS A 34 12.91 -9.46 20.79
CA LYS A 34 12.26 -9.84 19.53
C LYS A 34 12.48 -8.79 18.45
N TYR A 35 12.53 -9.23 17.21
CA TYR A 35 12.41 -8.36 16.04
C TYR A 35 11.56 -9.05 14.99
N TYR A 36 10.37 -8.52 14.77
CA TYR A 36 9.44 -9.02 13.75
C TYR A 36 9.53 -8.15 12.50
N CYS A 37 10.19 -8.68 11.48
CA CYS A 37 10.32 -8.03 10.16
C CYS A 37 9.36 -8.70 9.17
N LEU A 38 8.47 -7.94 8.60
CA LEU A 38 7.44 -8.43 7.69
C LEU A 38 7.43 -7.64 6.40
N SER A 39 7.72 -8.31 5.30
CA SER A 39 7.43 -7.81 3.96
C SER A 39 6.02 -8.22 3.54
N MET A 40 5.29 -7.34 2.87
CA MET A 40 3.97 -7.68 2.32
C MET A 40 4.08 -8.94 1.46
N PHE A 41 3.24 -9.93 1.76
CA PHE A 41 3.28 -11.22 1.09
C PHE A 41 2.82 -11.12 -0.39
N PRO A 42 3.32 -12.02 -1.26
CA PRO A 42 3.02 -11.92 -2.67
C PRO A 42 1.69 -12.56 -3.03
N TYR A 43 1.16 -12.09 -4.14
CA TYR A 43 0.03 -12.70 -4.83
C TYR A 43 0.51 -13.80 -5.78
N PRO A 44 0.11 -15.07 -5.63
CA PRO A 44 0.64 -16.18 -6.44
C PRO A 44 -0.02 -16.25 -7.83
N SER A 45 0.09 -15.20 -8.62
CA SER A 45 -0.49 -15.09 -9.97
C SER A 45 0.49 -15.40 -11.11
N GLY A 46 1.61 -16.05 -10.81
CA GLY A 46 2.65 -16.43 -11.76
C GLY A 46 4.06 -16.35 -11.16
N LYS A 47 5.05 -15.93 -11.96
CA LYS A 47 6.44 -15.79 -11.53
C LYS A 47 6.66 -14.53 -10.68
N LEU A 48 7.71 -14.53 -9.84
CA LEU A 48 8.24 -13.31 -9.23
C LEU A 48 8.66 -12.30 -10.31
N HIS A 49 8.65 -11.05 -9.96
CA HIS A 49 9.24 -9.96 -10.74
C HIS A 49 10.26 -9.19 -9.89
N MET A 50 11.06 -8.33 -10.52
CA MET A 50 12.16 -7.64 -9.82
C MET A 50 11.69 -6.71 -8.67
N GLY A 51 10.45 -6.24 -8.70
CA GLY A 51 9.84 -5.55 -7.55
C GLY A 51 9.71 -6.43 -6.30
N HIS A 52 9.36 -7.71 -6.48
CA HIS A 52 9.36 -8.69 -5.38
C HIS A 52 10.78 -8.92 -4.86
N VAL A 53 11.75 -9.09 -5.77
CA VAL A 53 13.17 -9.28 -5.38
C VAL A 53 13.64 -8.11 -4.54
N ARG A 54 13.31 -6.87 -4.93
CA ARG A 54 13.65 -5.66 -4.17
C ARG A 54 13.00 -5.67 -2.78
N ASN A 55 11.68 -5.86 -2.73
CA ASN A 55 10.91 -5.83 -1.48
C ASN A 55 11.46 -6.84 -0.45
N TYR A 56 11.63 -8.08 -0.88
CA TYR A 56 12.06 -9.15 0.02
C TYR A 56 13.54 -9.07 0.38
N THR A 57 14.38 -8.57 -0.53
CA THR A 57 15.79 -8.32 -0.20
C THR A 57 15.93 -7.22 0.85
N ILE A 58 15.14 -6.13 0.78
CA ILE A 58 15.13 -5.09 1.82
C ILE A 58 14.79 -5.71 3.19
N GLY A 59 13.71 -6.50 3.26
CA GLY A 59 13.31 -7.17 4.50
C GLY A 59 14.38 -8.13 5.03
N ASP A 60 14.99 -8.89 4.15
CA ASP A 60 16.03 -9.84 4.51
C ASP A 60 17.32 -9.17 5.00
N VAL A 61 17.71 -8.04 4.39
CA VAL A 61 18.85 -7.23 4.87
C VAL A 61 18.62 -6.76 6.30
N LEU A 62 17.43 -6.23 6.59
CA LEU A 62 17.09 -5.78 7.96
C LEU A 62 17.03 -6.94 8.94
N SER A 63 16.46 -8.07 8.55
CA SER A 63 16.38 -9.27 9.36
C SER A 63 17.75 -9.81 9.71
N ARG A 64 18.65 -9.96 8.73
CA ARG A 64 20.03 -10.43 8.97
C ARG A 64 20.84 -9.45 9.79
N TYR A 65 20.68 -8.16 9.56
CA TYR A 65 21.30 -7.12 10.38
C TYR A 65 20.90 -7.26 11.86
N HIS A 66 19.60 -7.43 12.14
CA HIS A 66 19.12 -7.61 13.52
C HIS A 66 19.54 -8.95 14.14
N HIS A 67 19.65 -10.04 13.34
CA HIS A 67 20.27 -11.27 13.82
C HIS A 67 21.69 -11.04 14.33
N MET A 68 22.52 -10.32 13.54
CA MET A 68 23.90 -9.98 13.94
C MET A 68 23.97 -8.98 15.10
N LYS A 69 22.91 -8.21 15.33
CA LYS A 69 22.72 -7.35 16.52
C LYS A 69 22.24 -8.14 17.76
N GLY A 70 22.02 -9.44 17.61
CA GLY A 70 21.66 -10.31 18.73
C GLY A 70 20.17 -10.46 19.01
N PHE A 71 19.28 -10.03 18.11
CA PHE A 71 17.83 -10.19 18.25
C PHE A 71 17.38 -11.63 17.92
N ASN A 72 16.22 -12.00 18.47
CA ASN A 72 15.43 -13.14 18.02
C ASN A 72 14.51 -12.66 16.89
N VAL A 73 14.89 -12.95 15.66
CA VAL A 73 14.23 -12.40 14.47
C VAL A 73 13.16 -13.35 13.97
N MET A 74 11.97 -12.82 13.69
CA MET A 74 10.91 -13.50 12.95
C MET A 74 10.71 -12.81 11.61
N GLN A 75 11.00 -13.53 10.53
CA GLN A 75 10.75 -13.13 9.14
C GLN A 75 9.91 -14.22 8.46
N PRO A 76 8.59 -14.17 8.58
CA PRO A 76 7.72 -15.17 7.95
C PRO A 76 7.46 -14.86 6.49
N MET A 77 6.92 -15.85 5.76
CA MET A 77 6.43 -15.70 4.40
C MET A 77 5.12 -16.48 4.22
N GLY A 78 4.27 -16.01 3.32
CA GLY A 78 3.02 -16.66 2.97
C GLY A 78 2.47 -16.11 1.67
N TRP A 79 1.19 -16.39 1.40
CA TRP A 79 0.59 -16.18 0.10
C TRP A 79 -0.78 -15.54 0.25
N ASP A 80 -0.96 -14.36 -0.35
CA ASP A 80 -2.26 -13.76 -0.57
C ASP A 80 -2.89 -14.47 -1.77
N ALA A 81 -3.64 -15.53 -1.50
CA ALA A 81 -3.86 -16.58 -2.49
C ALA A 81 -5.27 -16.61 -3.09
N PHE A 82 -6.18 -15.77 -2.61
CA PHE A 82 -7.49 -15.57 -3.22
C PHE A 82 -7.49 -14.44 -4.25
N GLY A 83 -8.54 -14.35 -5.07
CA GLY A 83 -8.89 -13.19 -5.86
C GLY A 83 -8.87 -13.36 -7.36
N LEU A 84 -9.26 -12.29 -8.02
CA LEU A 84 -9.55 -12.20 -9.44
C LEU A 84 -8.38 -12.55 -10.38
N PRO A 85 -7.10 -12.17 -10.10
CA PRO A 85 -6.01 -12.52 -11.00
C PRO A 85 -5.81 -14.03 -11.16
N ALA A 86 -5.95 -14.80 -10.07
CA ALA A 86 -5.88 -16.26 -10.14
C ALA A 86 -7.09 -16.84 -10.87
N GLU A 87 -8.30 -16.36 -10.59
CA GLU A 87 -9.52 -16.78 -11.26
C GLU A 87 -9.47 -16.51 -12.77
N ASN A 88 -9.05 -15.32 -13.20
CA ASN A 88 -8.91 -14.97 -14.61
C ASN A 88 -7.85 -15.80 -15.33
N ALA A 89 -6.70 -16.03 -14.69
CA ALA A 89 -5.64 -16.87 -15.26
C ALA A 89 -6.08 -18.33 -15.39
N ALA A 90 -6.79 -18.84 -14.39
CA ALA A 90 -7.36 -20.19 -14.39
C ALA A 90 -8.40 -20.37 -15.50
N MET A 91 -9.31 -19.41 -15.68
CA MET A 91 -10.27 -19.40 -16.79
C MET A 91 -9.57 -19.41 -18.15
N ALA A 92 -8.55 -18.56 -18.33
CA ALA A 92 -7.78 -18.47 -19.57
C ALA A 92 -7.05 -19.76 -19.92
N ASN A 93 -6.68 -20.57 -18.91
CA ASN A 93 -6.00 -21.85 -19.08
C ASN A 93 -6.93 -23.05 -18.92
N ASN A 94 -8.23 -22.83 -18.69
CA ASN A 94 -9.25 -23.87 -18.47
C ASN A 94 -8.86 -24.86 -17.34
N VAL A 95 -8.43 -24.33 -16.21
CA VAL A 95 -8.06 -25.09 -15.01
C VAL A 95 -8.76 -24.50 -13.77
N PRO A 96 -8.94 -25.29 -12.68
CA PRO A 96 -9.45 -24.71 -11.43
C PRO A 96 -8.48 -23.66 -10.84
N PRO A 97 -8.97 -22.54 -10.29
CA PRO A 97 -8.15 -21.52 -9.62
C PRO A 97 -7.28 -22.08 -8.50
N ALA A 98 -7.77 -23.05 -7.73
CA ALA A 98 -6.99 -23.74 -6.70
C ALA A 98 -5.72 -24.38 -7.25
N ALA A 99 -5.84 -25.21 -8.30
CA ALA A 99 -4.72 -25.89 -8.93
C ALA A 99 -3.69 -24.88 -9.49
N TRP A 100 -4.17 -23.82 -10.14
CA TRP A 100 -3.34 -22.73 -10.64
C TRP A 100 -2.58 -22.03 -9.51
N THR A 101 -3.28 -21.69 -8.43
CA THR A 101 -2.73 -20.99 -7.27
C THR A 101 -1.66 -21.81 -6.57
N TYR A 102 -1.94 -23.09 -6.25
CA TYR A 102 -0.99 -23.97 -5.57
C TYR A 102 0.27 -24.21 -6.41
N SER A 103 0.13 -24.40 -7.72
CA SER A 103 1.28 -24.52 -8.63
C SER A 103 2.16 -23.28 -8.62
N ASN A 104 1.58 -22.10 -8.65
CA ASN A 104 2.32 -20.85 -8.59
C ASN A 104 3.00 -20.62 -7.23
N ILE A 105 2.33 -20.96 -6.12
CA ILE A 105 2.91 -20.90 -4.78
C ILE A 105 4.19 -21.72 -4.73
N GLU A 106 4.15 -22.97 -5.18
CA GLU A 106 5.32 -23.84 -5.16
C GLU A 106 6.47 -23.28 -6.01
N TYR A 107 6.17 -22.80 -7.21
CA TYR A 107 7.18 -22.22 -8.09
C TYR A 107 7.81 -20.94 -7.50
N MET A 108 6.98 -20.02 -7.00
CA MET A 108 7.47 -18.79 -6.39
C MET A 108 8.25 -19.05 -5.10
N LYS A 109 7.87 -20.08 -4.32
CA LYS A 109 8.60 -20.51 -3.12
C LYS A 109 10.02 -20.97 -3.48
N GLN A 110 10.17 -21.72 -4.57
CA GLN A 110 11.49 -22.12 -5.07
C GLN A 110 12.33 -20.91 -5.48
N GLN A 111 11.73 -19.92 -6.16
CA GLN A 111 12.43 -18.67 -6.52
C GLN A 111 12.86 -17.87 -5.28
N LEU A 112 12.01 -17.77 -4.23
CA LEU A 112 12.35 -17.09 -2.97
C LEU A 112 13.49 -17.82 -2.23
N LYS A 113 13.48 -19.15 -2.22
CA LYS A 113 14.57 -19.95 -1.66
C LYS A 113 15.86 -19.74 -2.46
N ALA A 114 15.80 -19.73 -3.81
CA ALA A 114 16.96 -19.48 -4.67
C ALA A 114 17.60 -18.10 -4.43
N LEU A 115 16.81 -17.08 -4.04
CA LEU A 115 17.33 -15.79 -3.62
C LEU A 115 18.08 -15.81 -2.27
N GLY A 116 18.04 -16.94 -1.56
CA GLY A 116 18.69 -17.11 -0.27
C GLY A 116 18.09 -16.28 0.86
N LEU A 117 16.79 -16.00 0.81
CA LEU A 117 16.10 -15.22 1.84
C LEU A 117 16.02 -16.00 3.14
N GLY A 118 16.30 -15.34 4.26
CA GLY A 118 16.27 -15.90 5.61
C GLY A 118 14.86 -16.01 6.19
N VAL A 119 13.99 -16.75 5.50
CA VAL A 119 12.58 -16.89 5.87
C VAL A 119 12.37 -18.04 6.85
N ASP A 120 11.56 -17.79 7.87
CA ASP A 120 11.03 -18.84 8.76
C ASP A 120 9.83 -19.55 8.06
N TRP A 121 10.14 -20.56 7.25
CA TRP A 121 9.12 -21.33 6.51
C TRP A 121 8.21 -22.19 7.40
N THR A 122 8.52 -22.33 8.70
CA THR A 122 7.63 -23.03 9.65
C THR A 122 6.36 -22.22 9.93
N ARG A 123 6.39 -20.93 9.57
CA ARG A 123 5.29 -19.98 9.75
C ARG A 123 4.56 -19.66 8.44
N GLU A 124 4.75 -20.47 7.39
CA GLU A 124 4.07 -20.28 6.12
C GLU A 124 2.54 -20.31 6.28
N VAL A 125 1.85 -19.34 5.70
CA VAL A 125 0.39 -19.30 5.60
C VAL A 125 -0.05 -19.15 4.15
N LYS A 126 -1.24 -19.69 3.84
CA LYS A 126 -1.91 -19.56 2.54
C LYS A 126 -3.32 -19.11 2.80
N THR A 127 -3.70 -17.92 2.38
CA THR A 127 -5.00 -17.34 2.73
C THR A 127 -6.17 -18.13 2.17
N CYS A 128 -5.94 -18.89 1.07
CA CYS A 128 -6.98 -19.69 0.42
C CYS A 128 -7.25 -21.06 1.08
N THR A 129 -6.55 -21.41 2.17
CA THR A 129 -6.79 -22.71 2.82
C THR A 129 -7.82 -22.60 3.94
N PRO A 130 -8.63 -23.66 4.16
CA PRO A 130 -9.65 -23.67 5.21
C PRO A 130 -9.13 -23.37 6.62
N GLU A 131 -7.89 -23.79 6.92
CA GLU A 131 -7.22 -23.55 8.20
C GLU A 131 -6.95 -22.07 8.45
N TYR A 132 -6.83 -21.27 7.38
CA TYR A 132 -6.67 -19.83 7.47
C TYR A 132 -8.04 -19.13 7.48
N TYR A 133 -8.84 -19.26 6.42
CA TYR A 133 -10.05 -18.45 6.27
C TYR A 133 -11.19 -18.83 7.23
N ARG A 134 -11.15 -20.02 7.87
CA ARG A 134 -12.05 -20.38 8.98
C ARG A 134 -12.14 -19.27 10.02
N TRP A 135 -11.02 -18.62 10.31
CA TRP A 135 -10.96 -17.67 11.42
C TRP A 135 -11.48 -16.29 11.05
N GLU A 136 -11.36 -15.87 9.81
CA GLU A 136 -12.02 -14.65 9.36
C GLU A 136 -13.53 -14.85 9.22
N GLN A 137 -13.98 -16.06 8.83
CA GLN A 137 -15.39 -16.43 8.90
C GLN A 137 -15.90 -16.40 10.34
N TRP A 138 -15.15 -16.95 11.29
CA TRP A 138 -15.47 -16.89 12.72
C TRP A 138 -15.58 -15.45 13.21
N LEU A 139 -14.60 -14.60 12.90
CA LEU A 139 -14.63 -13.19 13.28
C LEU A 139 -15.84 -12.48 12.65
N PHE A 140 -16.11 -12.75 11.38
CA PHE A 140 -17.28 -12.21 10.68
C PHE A 140 -18.58 -12.54 11.44
N THR A 141 -18.79 -13.79 11.85
CA THR A 141 -20.02 -14.17 12.56
C THR A 141 -20.18 -13.46 13.91
N LYS A 142 -19.07 -13.24 14.62
CA LYS A 142 -19.07 -12.47 15.88
C LYS A 142 -19.44 -11.00 15.65
N LEU A 143 -18.81 -10.37 14.67
CA LEU A 143 -19.00 -8.97 14.34
C LEU A 143 -20.40 -8.71 13.73
N PHE A 144 -20.94 -9.68 12.98
CA PHE A 144 -22.31 -9.62 12.48
C PHE A 144 -23.33 -9.62 13.64
N LYS A 145 -23.16 -10.51 14.62
CA LYS A 145 -24.00 -10.53 15.84
C LYS A 145 -23.93 -9.23 16.64
N LYS A 146 -22.79 -8.53 16.61
CA LYS A 146 -22.58 -7.22 17.27
C LYS A 146 -23.04 -6.02 16.43
N GLY A 147 -23.46 -6.23 15.18
CA GLY A 147 -23.87 -5.18 14.26
C GLY A 147 -22.72 -4.35 13.69
N VAL A 148 -21.46 -4.73 13.92
CA VAL A 148 -20.28 -4.15 13.26
C VAL A 148 -20.25 -4.54 11.79
N ILE A 149 -20.71 -5.74 11.46
CA ILE A 149 -21.05 -6.15 10.10
C ILE A 149 -22.56 -6.10 9.93
N TYR A 150 -23.01 -5.55 8.82
CA TYR A 150 -24.43 -5.44 8.51
C TYR A 150 -24.68 -5.58 7.00
N LYS A 151 -25.91 -5.90 6.64
CA LYS A 151 -26.35 -6.03 5.25
C LYS A 151 -27.17 -4.82 4.85
N LYS A 152 -26.89 -4.25 3.69
CA LYS A 152 -27.75 -3.25 3.04
C LYS A 152 -27.68 -3.38 1.52
N THR A 153 -28.69 -2.88 0.83
CA THR A 153 -28.67 -2.72 -0.62
C THR A 153 -27.79 -1.53 -0.98
N SER A 154 -26.91 -1.73 -1.97
CA SER A 154 -25.98 -0.70 -2.47
C SER A 154 -25.99 -0.69 -3.98
N THR A 155 -25.89 0.51 -4.58
CA THR A 155 -25.74 0.68 -6.01
C THR A 155 -24.33 0.32 -6.45
N VAL A 156 -24.20 -0.60 -7.42
CA VAL A 156 -22.94 -1.11 -7.94
C VAL A 156 -22.88 -1.02 -9.46
N ASN A 157 -21.67 -1.07 -10.03
CA ASN A 157 -21.48 -1.25 -11.47
C ASN A 157 -21.70 -2.72 -11.82
N TRP A 158 -22.68 -3.00 -12.62
CA TRP A 158 -23.02 -4.35 -13.06
C TRP A 158 -22.70 -4.56 -14.52
N ASP A 159 -21.96 -5.62 -14.83
CA ASP A 159 -21.76 -6.07 -16.19
C ASP A 159 -22.84 -7.10 -16.54
N PRO A 160 -23.77 -6.79 -17.49
CA PRO A 160 -24.88 -7.69 -17.81
C PRO A 160 -24.44 -8.93 -18.61
N VAL A 161 -23.27 -8.90 -19.26
CA VAL A 161 -22.73 -10.03 -20.03
C VAL A 161 -21.96 -10.97 -19.09
N ASP A 162 -21.07 -10.42 -18.26
CA ASP A 162 -20.29 -11.20 -17.30
C ASP A 162 -21.09 -11.54 -16.03
N ASN A 163 -22.30 -10.98 -15.86
CA ASN A 163 -23.15 -11.14 -14.68
C ASN A 163 -22.41 -10.96 -13.36
N THR A 164 -21.67 -9.88 -13.24
CA THR A 164 -20.83 -9.60 -12.09
C THR A 164 -20.75 -8.11 -11.76
N VAL A 165 -20.47 -7.81 -10.49
CA VAL A 165 -20.12 -6.47 -10.05
C VAL A 165 -18.71 -6.13 -10.51
N LEU A 166 -18.53 -4.95 -11.08
CA LEU A 166 -17.25 -4.38 -11.44
C LEU A 166 -16.84 -3.32 -10.44
N ALA A 167 -15.57 -3.34 -10.02
CA ALA A 167 -14.95 -2.21 -9.37
C ALA A 167 -14.89 -1.01 -10.33
N ASN A 168 -14.77 0.20 -9.80
CA ASN A 168 -14.73 1.41 -10.64
C ASN A 168 -13.59 1.37 -11.67
N GLU A 169 -12.45 0.80 -11.29
CA GLU A 169 -11.25 0.64 -12.13
C GLU A 169 -11.45 -0.34 -13.28
N GLN A 170 -12.50 -1.15 -13.23
CA GLN A 170 -12.86 -2.13 -14.24
C GLN A 170 -13.89 -1.59 -15.23
N VAL A 171 -14.28 -0.33 -15.09
CA VAL A 171 -15.19 0.36 -16.02
C VAL A 171 -14.39 1.36 -16.84
N ILE A 172 -14.32 1.14 -18.17
CA ILE A 172 -13.61 2.01 -19.12
C ILE A 172 -14.65 2.60 -20.07
N ASP A 173 -14.75 3.92 -20.10
CA ASP A 173 -15.73 4.64 -20.93
C ASP A 173 -17.17 4.12 -20.76
N GLY A 174 -17.56 3.81 -19.52
CA GLY A 174 -18.89 3.28 -19.20
C GLY A 174 -19.11 1.82 -19.60
N ARG A 175 -18.06 1.10 -19.99
CA ARG A 175 -18.11 -0.29 -20.44
C ARG A 175 -17.26 -1.19 -19.55
N GLY A 176 -17.67 -2.43 -19.40
CA GLY A 176 -16.87 -3.46 -18.74
C GLY A 176 -15.57 -3.70 -19.50
N TRP A 177 -14.45 -3.64 -18.82
CA TRP A 177 -13.09 -3.75 -19.39
C TRP A 177 -12.85 -5.05 -20.16
N ARG A 178 -13.56 -6.13 -19.79
CA ARG A 178 -13.46 -7.46 -20.39
C ARG A 178 -14.54 -7.72 -21.44
N SER A 179 -15.79 -7.52 -21.07
CA SER A 179 -16.94 -7.82 -21.93
C SER A 179 -17.17 -6.77 -23.03
N GLY A 180 -16.74 -5.52 -22.79
CA GLY A 180 -17.09 -4.37 -23.62
C GLY A 180 -18.58 -3.97 -23.54
N ALA A 181 -19.39 -4.64 -22.72
CA ALA A 181 -20.79 -4.32 -22.50
C ALA A 181 -20.95 -2.99 -21.76
N LEU A 182 -22.03 -2.27 -22.07
CA LEU A 182 -22.41 -1.11 -21.27
C LEU A 182 -22.72 -1.56 -19.84
N VAL A 183 -22.09 -0.88 -18.89
CA VAL A 183 -22.29 -1.15 -17.46
C VAL A 183 -23.64 -0.63 -17.02
N GLU A 184 -24.36 -1.44 -16.27
CA GLU A 184 -25.62 -1.06 -15.63
C GLU A 184 -25.38 -0.70 -14.16
N LYS A 185 -26.16 0.22 -13.62
CA LYS A 185 -26.23 0.43 -12.17
C LYS A 185 -27.30 -0.49 -11.61
N ARG A 186 -26.91 -1.37 -10.69
CA ARG A 186 -27.86 -2.27 -10.00
C ARG A 186 -27.77 -2.09 -8.51
N GLU A 187 -28.89 -2.20 -7.87
CA GLU A 187 -28.97 -2.28 -6.41
C GLU A 187 -28.84 -3.74 -6.00
N ILE A 188 -27.79 -4.05 -5.25
CA ILE A 188 -27.48 -5.41 -4.79
C ILE A 188 -27.34 -5.39 -3.27
N PRO A 189 -27.98 -6.33 -2.55
CA PRO A 189 -27.74 -6.48 -1.12
C PRO A 189 -26.32 -6.98 -0.88
N MET A 190 -25.57 -6.25 -0.04
CA MET A 190 -24.17 -6.53 0.27
C MET A 190 -23.91 -6.42 1.76
N TYR A 191 -22.85 -7.10 2.24
CA TYR A 191 -22.36 -6.96 3.60
C TYR A 191 -21.31 -5.86 3.68
N PHE A 192 -21.31 -5.12 4.80
CA PHE A 192 -20.44 -4.00 5.06
C PHE A 192 -19.84 -4.09 6.46
N PHE A 193 -18.52 -3.79 6.56
CA PHE A 193 -17.91 -3.44 7.84
C PHE A 193 -18.14 -1.96 8.16
N ARG A 194 -18.54 -1.66 9.41
CA ARG A 194 -18.71 -0.29 9.90
C ARG A 194 -17.36 0.36 10.26
N ILE A 195 -16.45 0.47 9.30
CA ILE A 195 -15.18 1.16 9.50
C ILE A 195 -15.36 2.61 9.95
N THR A 196 -16.49 3.22 9.59
CA THR A 196 -16.83 4.59 9.99
C THR A 196 -16.99 4.75 11.51
N GLN A 197 -17.31 3.72 12.24
CA GLN A 197 -17.34 3.75 13.71
C GLN A 197 -15.94 3.96 14.32
N TYR A 198 -14.91 3.59 13.60
CA TYR A 198 -13.51 3.72 14.01
C TYR A 198 -12.80 4.91 13.34
N ALA A 199 -13.51 5.71 12.54
CA ALA A 199 -12.91 6.79 11.76
C ALA A 199 -12.14 7.80 12.62
N GLU A 200 -12.70 8.18 13.77
CA GLU A 200 -12.05 9.11 14.71
C GLU A 200 -10.77 8.49 15.29
N GLU A 201 -10.85 7.25 15.78
CA GLU A 201 -9.72 6.54 16.38
C GLU A 201 -8.61 6.29 15.34
N LEU A 202 -8.99 5.84 14.13
CA LEU A 202 -8.05 5.66 13.01
C LEU A 202 -7.32 6.95 12.64
N LEU A 203 -8.01 8.09 12.72
CA LEU A 203 -7.42 9.39 12.43
C LEU A 203 -6.48 9.85 13.54
N GLN A 204 -6.91 9.77 14.81
CA GLN A 204 -6.11 10.20 15.96
C GLN A 204 -4.85 9.35 16.14
N ASP A 205 -4.96 8.05 15.93
CA ASP A 205 -3.81 7.14 16.09
C ASP A 205 -2.72 7.36 15.02
N LEU A 206 -2.98 8.09 13.92
CA LEU A 206 -1.94 8.48 12.96
C LEU A 206 -0.82 9.30 13.63
N ASP A 207 -1.14 10.08 14.65
CA ASP A 207 -0.16 10.88 15.40
C ASP A 207 0.80 10.01 16.21
N THR A 208 0.38 8.79 16.57
CA THR A 208 1.21 7.82 17.30
C THR A 208 2.17 7.05 16.40
N LEU A 209 1.94 7.05 15.08
CA LEU A 209 2.72 6.31 14.09
C LEU A 209 3.99 7.07 13.69
N THR A 210 4.90 7.27 14.64
CA THR A 210 6.14 8.06 14.45
C THR A 210 7.14 7.38 13.51
N GLY A 211 7.06 6.07 13.35
CA GLY A 211 7.90 5.27 12.43
C GLY A 211 7.31 5.14 11.01
N TRP A 212 6.26 5.90 10.69
CA TRP A 212 5.62 5.85 9.38
C TRP A 212 5.98 7.07 8.52
N PRO A 213 6.11 6.93 7.18
CA PRO A 213 6.30 8.06 6.27
C PRO A 213 5.14 9.06 6.36
N GLU A 214 5.46 10.36 6.47
CA GLU A 214 4.45 11.42 6.55
C GLU A 214 3.49 11.41 5.34
N GLN A 215 3.99 11.05 4.17
CA GLN A 215 3.16 10.92 2.97
C GLN A 215 2.03 9.91 3.16
N VAL A 216 2.31 8.74 3.77
CA VAL A 216 1.30 7.70 4.02
C VAL A 216 0.27 8.18 5.04
N LYS A 217 0.71 8.83 6.13
CA LYS A 217 -0.18 9.39 7.15
C LYS A 217 -1.10 10.46 6.54
N THR A 218 -0.55 11.35 5.73
CA THR A 218 -1.33 12.37 5.01
C THR A 218 -2.35 11.74 4.04
N MET A 219 -1.96 10.71 3.30
CA MET A 219 -2.88 10.00 2.40
C MET A 219 -4.05 9.38 3.18
N GLN A 220 -3.78 8.73 4.32
CA GLN A 220 -4.83 8.14 5.16
C GLN A 220 -5.71 9.22 5.81
N ALA A 221 -5.13 10.28 6.34
CA ALA A 221 -5.89 11.39 6.92
C ALA A 221 -6.84 12.01 5.90
N ASN A 222 -6.36 12.24 4.68
CA ASN A 222 -7.17 12.78 3.57
C ASN A 222 -8.26 11.79 3.14
N TRP A 223 -7.99 10.48 3.15
CA TRP A 223 -8.98 9.46 2.82
C TRP A 223 -10.07 9.35 3.88
N ILE A 224 -9.71 9.36 5.16
CA ILE A 224 -10.67 9.40 6.28
C ILE A 224 -11.47 10.70 6.20
N GLY A 225 -10.82 11.81 5.88
CA GLY A 225 -11.44 13.05 5.48
C GLY A 225 -12.40 13.63 6.50
N LYS A 226 -11.93 13.85 7.74
CA LYS A 226 -12.72 14.49 8.78
C LYS A 226 -13.01 15.93 8.40
N SER A 227 -14.27 16.32 8.41
CA SER A 227 -14.72 17.67 8.13
C SER A 227 -15.69 18.18 9.19
N TYR A 228 -15.54 19.43 9.54
CA TYR A 228 -16.46 20.13 10.42
C TYR A 228 -17.37 21.01 9.58
N GLY A 229 -18.67 20.88 9.79
CA GLY A 229 -19.63 21.64 9.01
C GLY A 229 -20.95 21.81 9.75
N VAL A 230 -21.93 22.32 9.02
CA VAL A 230 -23.29 22.49 9.48
C VAL A 230 -24.21 21.66 8.61
N ARG A 231 -24.99 20.80 9.25
CA ARG A 231 -26.14 20.11 8.66
C ARG A 231 -27.37 20.96 8.88
N PHE A 232 -28.10 21.30 7.84
CA PHE A 232 -29.32 22.08 7.99
C PHE A 232 -30.34 21.76 6.91
N ALA A 233 -31.59 22.21 7.13
CA ALA A 233 -32.71 21.90 6.25
C ALA A 233 -33.31 23.14 5.63
N PHE A 234 -33.69 23.01 4.35
CA PHE A 234 -34.62 23.88 3.67
C PHE A 234 -36.04 23.30 3.82
N GLU A 235 -37.05 24.14 3.98
CA GLU A 235 -38.47 23.72 3.96
C GLU A 235 -38.92 23.63 2.49
N ILE A 236 -39.48 22.47 2.10
CA ILE A 236 -40.02 22.29 0.75
C ILE A 236 -41.33 23.07 0.66
N ALA A 237 -41.42 23.96 -0.31
CA ALA A 237 -42.64 24.72 -0.59
C ALA A 237 -43.62 23.82 -1.36
N ASP A 238 -44.57 23.21 -0.66
CA ASP A 238 -45.58 22.33 -1.26
C ASP A 238 -46.96 22.98 -1.37
N GLU A 239 -47.55 22.86 -2.57
CA GLU A 239 -49.04 23.08 -2.76
C GLU A 239 -49.84 21.79 -2.72
N VAL A 240 -49.23 20.59 -2.51
CA VAL A 240 -50.03 19.33 -2.53
C VAL A 240 -49.54 18.34 -1.44
N GLY A 241 -50.42 18.01 -0.53
CA GLY A 241 -50.18 17.07 0.58
C GLY A 241 -49.92 15.63 0.13
N THR A 242 -48.68 15.19 0.19
CA THR A 242 -48.29 13.78 0.25
C THR A 242 -47.00 13.65 1.06
N THR A 243 -47.01 12.78 2.03
CA THR A 243 -45.93 12.43 2.94
C THR A 243 -44.82 11.68 2.16
N LEU A 244 -43.59 12.17 2.26
CA LEU A 244 -42.41 11.48 1.74
C LEU A 244 -42.06 10.26 2.62
N PRO A 245 -41.72 9.10 2.06
CA PRO A 245 -41.15 8.03 2.85
C PRO A 245 -39.74 8.44 3.30
N SER A 246 -39.43 8.27 4.57
CA SER A 246 -38.10 8.46 5.14
C SER A 246 -37.11 7.51 4.46
N PRO A 247 -35.88 7.92 4.08
CA PRO A 247 -34.89 7.00 3.55
C PRO A 247 -34.60 5.93 4.61
N ALA A 248 -34.86 4.66 4.24
CA ALA A 248 -34.62 3.50 5.09
C ALA A 248 -33.12 3.30 5.28
N GLY A 249 -32.60 3.69 6.43
CA GLY A 249 -31.18 3.50 6.73
C GLY A 249 -30.74 4.07 8.06
N GLY A 250 -31.24 3.54 9.17
CA GLY A 250 -30.71 3.88 10.50
C GLY A 250 -31.70 3.57 11.60
N ARG A 251 -31.79 2.31 12.02
CA ARG A 251 -32.35 2.00 13.37
C ARG A 251 -31.31 2.47 14.39
N GLY A 252 -31.41 3.73 14.81
CA GLY A 252 -30.93 4.20 16.09
C GLY A 252 -31.86 3.73 17.19
N THR A 253 -31.28 3.33 18.30
CA THR A 253 -31.90 2.95 19.57
C THR A 253 -33.09 3.83 19.94
N GLU A 254 -34.12 3.22 20.42
CA GLU A 254 -35.34 3.83 21.03
C GLU A 254 -34.95 4.83 22.11
N GLY A 255 -35.41 6.05 21.98
CA GLY A 255 -35.38 7.07 23.02
C GLY A 255 -35.55 8.47 22.44
N GLU A 256 -36.77 9.00 22.59
CA GLU A 256 -37.25 10.36 22.39
C GLU A 256 -37.87 10.69 21.04
N GLY A 257 -39.15 11.02 21.10
CA GLY A 257 -40.05 11.32 20.02
C GLY A 257 -39.59 12.54 19.20
N VAL A 258 -38.98 12.30 18.03
CA VAL A 258 -38.80 13.30 17.01
C VAL A 258 -40.02 13.33 16.10
N SER A 259 -40.76 14.40 16.18
CA SER A 259 -41.84 14.75 15.27
C SER A 259 -41.28 14.78 13.84
N THR A 260 -41.66 13.80 13.02
CA THR A 260 -41.31 13.75 11.59
C THR A 260 -42.04 14.82 10.79
N LYS A 261 -41.45 16.01 10.64
CA LYS A 261 -41.89 16.95 9.59
C LYS A 261 -41.36 16.40 8.24
N SER A 262 -42.27 15.84 7.44
CA SER A 262 -41.98 15.21 6.17
C SER A 262 -41.61 16.16 5.01
N ASN A 263 -41.42 17.45 5.24
CA ASN A 263 -41.22 18.50 4.24
C ASN A 263 -39.89 19.22 4.36
N LEU A 264 -38.81 18.50 4.75
CA LEU A 264 -37.49 19.09 4.90
C LEU A 264 -36.48 18.50 3.92
N LEU A 265 -35.75 19.36 3.19
CA LEU A 265 -34.60 18.98 2.37
C LEU A 265 -33.32 19.28 3.14
N TRP A 266 -32.66 18.24 3.62
CA TRP A 266 -31.43 18.34 4.39
C TRP A 266 -30.20 18.49 3.48
N VAL A 267 -29.28 19.37 3.86
CA VAL A 267 -27.98 19.56 3.22
C VAL A 267 -26.87 19.61 4.27
N TYR A 268 -25.66 19.31 3.84
CA TYR A 268 -24.45 19.47 4.66
C TYR A 268 -23.48 20.37 3.94
N THR A 269 -22.89 21.32 4.66
CA THR A 269 -21.87 22.24 4.13
C THR A 269 -20.74 22.47 5.10
N THR A 270 -19.53 22.57 4.58
CA THR A 270 -18.35 23.09 5.31
C THR A 270 -18.20 24.62 5.16
N ARG A 271 -19.11 25.26 4.42
CA ARG A 271 -19.11 26.70 4.13
C ARG A 271 -20.44 27.33 4.57
N ALA A 272 -20.83 27.08 5.83
CA ALA A 272 -22.04 27.70 6.36
C ALA A 272 -21.98 29.24 6.40
N ASP A 273 -20.78 29.81 6.47
CA ASP A 273 -20.50 31.25 6.33
C ASP A 273 -21.08 31.84 5.04
N THR A 274 -21.21 31.04 3.98
CA THR A 274 -21.73 31.49 2.67
C THR A 274 -23.23 31.26 2.47
N ILE A 275 -23.98 30.79 3.50
CA ILE A 275 -25.39 30.41 3.38
C ILE A 275 -26.26 31.54 2.80
N MET A 276 -25.94 32.81 3.10
CA MET A 276 -26.71 33.98 2.62
C MET A 276 -26.50 34.21 1.11
N GLY A 277 -25.49 33.60 0.50
CA GLY A 277 -25.22 33.61 -0.94
C GLY A 277 -25.87 32.45 -1.73
N VAL A 278 -26.68 31.61 -1.08
CA VAL A 278 -27.37 30.50 -1.73
C VAL A 278 -28.38 30.99 -2.76
N THR A 279 -28.28 30.49 -3.99
CA THR A 279 -29.16 30.88 -5.08
C THR A 279 -29.90 29.69 -5.69
N PHE A 280 -29.43 28.47 -5.49
CA PHE A 280 -30.15 27.22 -5.83
C PHE A 280 -29.69 26.10 -4.90
N VAL A 281 -30.43 25.02 -4.90
CA VAL A 281 -30.08 23.74 -4.25
C VAL A 281 -29.99 22.68 -5.32
N ALA A 282 -28.93 21.85 -5.30
CA ALA A 282 -28.81 20.76 -6.25
C ALA A 282 -28.98 19.42 -5.51
N VAL A 283 -29.70 18.49 -6.12
CA VAL A 283 -29.93 17.13 -5.62
C VAL A 283 -29.36 16.07 -6.58
N ALA A 284 -28.99 14.92 -6.02
CA ALA A 284 -28.56 13.76 -6.79
C ALA A 284 -29.70 13.22 -7.67
N ALA A 285 -29.38 12.57 -8.76
CA ALA A 285 -30.36 11.93 -9.66
C ALA A 285 -31.18 10.84 -8.94
N GLU A 286 -30.61 10.20 -7.93
CA GLU A 286 -31.25 9.15 -7.10
C GLU A 286 -32.06 9.72 -5.94
N HIS A 287 -31.99 11.03 -5.71
CA HIS A 287 -32.71 11.65 -4.59
C HIS A 287 -34.24 11.51 -4.73
N PRO A 288 -34.99 11.21 -3.66
CA PRO A 288 -36.46 11.07 -3.74
C PRO A 288 -37.18 12.28 -4.34
N LEU A 289 -36.65 13.49 -4.12
CA LEU A 289 -37.18 14.74 -4.74
C LEU A 289 -37.03 14.75 -6.26
N ALA A 290 -35.91 14.24 -6.79
CA ALA A 290 -35.69 14.12 -8.23
C ALA A 290 -36.70 13.14 -8.84
N THR A 291 -36.88 11.98 -8.21
CA THR A 291 -37.87 10.97 -8.62
C THR A 291 -39.30 11.54 -8.62
N ARG A 292 -39.65 12.30 -7.58
CA ARG A 292 -40.96 12.98 -7.48
C ARG A 292 -41.13 14.01 -8.60
N ALA A 293 -40.14 14.86 -8.85
CA ALA A 293 -40.18 15.90 -9.86
C ALA A 293 -40.30 15.33 -11.30
N ALA A 294 -39.75 14.14 -11.51
CA ALA A 294 -39.83 13.44 -12.80
C ALA A 294 -41.23 12.90 -13.12
N GLN A 295 -42.11 12.77 -12.11
CA GLN A 295 -43.51 12.35 -12.34
C GLN A 295 -44.24 13.44 -13.13
N GLY A 296 -44.49 13.15 -14.41
CA GLY A 296 -45.12 14.11 -15.33
C GLY A 296 -44.14 14.97 -16.14
N ASN A 297 -42.85 14.85 -15.94
CA ASN A 297 -41.83 15.54 -16.71
C ASN A 297 -40.87 14.55 -17.39
N ALA A 298 -41.23 14.18 -18.64
CA ALA A 298 -40.46 13.19 -19.42
C ALA A 298 -39.00 13.61 -19.69
N LYS A 299 -38.74 14.92 -19.90
CA LYS A 299 -37.37 15.41 -20.10
C LYS A 299 -36.51 15.28 -18.84
N LEU A 300 -37.08 15.58 -17.70
CA LEU A 300 -36.38 15.43 -16.41
C LEU A 300 -36.12 13.94 -16.13
N ALA A 301 -37.08 13.07 -16.42
CA ALA A 301 -36.90 11.63 -16.27
C ALA A 301 -35.76 11.10 -17.15
N GLU A 302 -35.68 11.54 -18.40
CA GLU A 302 -34.58 11.19 -19.31
C GLU A 302 -33.22 11.69 -18.81
N PHE A 303 -33.16 12.93 -18.34
CA PHE A 303 -31.95 13.50 -17.77
C PHE A 303 -31.48 12.77 -16.49
N ILE A 304 -32.40 12.38 -15.61
CA ILE A 304 -32.11 11.56 -14.42
C ILE A 304 -31.50 10.22 -14.85
N GLU A 305 -32.05 9.57 -15.88
CA GLU A 305 -31.48 8.31 -16.39
C GLU A 305 -30.11 8.51 -17.05
N GLU A 306 -29.87 9.65 -17.75
CA GLU A 306 -28.54 10.01 -18.25
C GLU A 306 -27.54 10.14 -17.08
N CYS A 307 -27.90 10.85 -16.01
CA CYS A 307 -27.06 11.03 -14.83
C CYS A 307 -26.73 9.69 -14.13
N LYS A 308 -27.71 8.80 -13.98
CA LYS A 308 -27.52 7.48 -13.37
C LYS A 308 -26.58 6.57 -14.18
N ARG A 309 -26.45 6.75 -15.47
CA ARG A 309 -25.52 6.02 -16.34
C ARG A 309 -24.10 6.54 -16.25
N GLY A 310 -23.89 7.74 -15.73
CA GLY A 310 -22.56 8.35 -15.55
C GLY A 310 -21.69 7.62 -14.51
N GLY A 311 -20.38 7.85 -14.54
CA GLY A 311 -19.45 7.35 -13.53
C GLY A 311 -19.79 7.89 -12.14
N VAL A 312 -19.55 7.09 -11.10
CA VAL A 312 -19.71 7.51 -9.68
C VAL A 312 -18.37 7.77 -9.00
N ALA A 313 -17.25 7.64 -9.71
CA ALA A 313 -15.94 7.95 -9.14
C ALA A 313 -15.80 9.47 -8.98
N GLU A 314 -15.36 9.90 -7.80
CA GLU A 314 -15.17 11.32 -7.48
C GLU A 314 -14.20 12.02 -8.45
N ALA A 315 -13.19 11.26 -8.95
CA ALA A 315 -12.25 11.74 -9.96
C ALA A 315 -12.91 12.02 -11.32
N ASP A 316 -13.86 11.18 -11.74
CA ASP A 316 -14.61 11.38 -12.99
C ASP A 316 -15.55 12.58 -12.87
N ILE A 317 -16.20 12.72 -11.70
CA ILE A 317 -17.08 13.85 -11.40
C ILE A 317 -16.30 15.15 -11.36
N ALA A 318 -15.05 15.15 -10.88
CA ALA A 318 -14.22 16.36 -10.81
C ALA A 318 -13.94 16.95 -12.21
N THR A 319 -13.74 16.11 -13.22
CA THR A 319 -13.31 16.50 -14.57
C THR A 319 -14.46 16.62 -15.59
N MET A 320 -15.63 16.00 -15.30
CA MET A 320 -16.77 16.01 -16.22
C MET A 320 -17.43 17.39 -16.33
N GLU A 321 -18.07 17.64 -17.48
CA GLU A 321 -18.91 18.82 -17.65
C GLU A 321 -20.10 18.80 -16.68
N LYS A 322 -20.30 19.87 -15.92
CA LYS A 322 -21.42 20.00 -14.99
C LYS A 322 -22.71 20.29 -15.74
N LYS A 323 -23.68 19.37 -15.62
CA LYS A 323 -25.00 19.48 -16.21
C LYS A 323 -26.08 19.45 -15.12
N GLY A 324 -27.20 20.13 -15.37
CA GLY A 324 -28.34 20.08 -14.48
C GLY A 324 -29.64 20.40 -15.19
N MET A 325 -30.73 20.05 -14.50
CA MET A 325 -32.10 20.36 -14.96
C MET A 325 -32.96 20.83 -13.78
N ASP A 326 -33.71 21.91 -13.98
CA ASP A 326 -34.63 22.43 -12.99
C ASP A 326 -35.75 21.41 -12.73
N THR A 327 -36.03 21.16 -11.43
CA THR A 327 -37.13 20.26 -11.02
C THR A 327 -38.51 20.92 -11.02
N GLY A 328 -38.55 22.26 -11.10
CA GLY A 328 -39.77 23.05 -10.89
C GLY A 328 -40.17 23.16 -9.39
N ILE A 329 -39.43 22.47 -8.48
CA ILE A 329 -39.68 22.53 -7.05
C ILE A 329 -38.87 23.70 -6.45
N LYS A 330 -39.46 24.40 -5.48
CA LYS A 330 -38.77 25.42 -4.71
C LYS A 330 -38.70 25.04 -3.23
N VAL A 331 -37.65 25.51 -2.58
CA VAL A 331 -37.47 25.34 -1.14
C VAL A 331 -37.27 26.72 -0.48
N THR A 332 -37.70 26.84 0.78
CA THR A 332 -37.61 28.08 1.56
C THR A 332 -36.25 28.12 2.26
N HIS A 333 -35.49 29.19 2.03
CA HIS A 333 -34.23 29.44 2.69
C HIS A 333 -34.45 29.61 4.20
N PRO A 334 -33.75 28.85 5.09
CA PRO A 334 -34.08 28.76 6.52
C PRO A 334 -33.87 30.09 7.29
N LEU A 335 -33.02 30.97 6.79
CA LEU A 335 -32.70 32.24 7.48
C LEU A 335 -33.38 33.47 6.85
N THR A 336 -33.49 33.50 5.50
CA THR A 336 -34.08 34.64 4.79
C THR A 336 -35.55 34.51 4.47
N GLY A 337 -36.06 33.29 4.38
CA GLY A 337 -37.41 32.99 3.90
C GLY A 337 -37.58 33.08 2.38
N GLU A 338 -36.52 33.35 1.61
CA GLU A 338 -36.56 33.44 0.16
C GLU A 338 -36.81 32.05 -0.45
N GLN A 339 -37.50 31.99 -1.61
CA GLN A 339 -37.72 30.79 -2.36
C GLN A 339 -36.53 30.52 -3.29
N VAL A 340 -35.93 29.32 -3.15
CA VAL A 340 -34.75 28.86 -3.88
C VAL A 340 -35.13 27.67 -4.77
N PRO A 341 -34.78 27.65 -6.07
CA PRO A 341 -35.08 26.54 -6.95
C PRO A 341 -34.24 25.31 -6.62
N VAL A 342 -34.82 24.11 -6.86
CA VAL A 342 -34.15 22.81 -6.72
C VAL A 342 -33.80 22.28 -8.11
N TRP A 343 -32.55 21.93 -8.33
CA TRP A 343 -32.04 21.35 -9.57
C TRP A 343 -31.59 19.91 -9.37
N VAL A 344 -31.73 19.04 -10.37
CA VAL A 344 -30.99 17.78 -10.43
C VAL A 344 -29.63 18.07 -11.06
N GLY A 345 -28.55 17.72 -10.38
CA GLY A 345 -27.18 17.92 -10.87
C GLY A 345 -26.45 16.60 -11.07
N ASN A 346 -25.76 16.41 -12.22
CA ASN A 346 -24.98 15.20 -12.49
C ASN A 346 -23.72 15.07 -11.60
N TYR A 347 -23.39 16.10 -10.84
CA TYR A 347 -22.21 16.18 -9.96
C TYR A 347 -22.55 16.03 -8.47
N VAL A 348 -23.81 15.79 -8.13
CA VAL A 348 -24.24 15.55 -6.74
C VAL A 348 -24.35 14.06 -6.49
N LEU A 349 -23.67 13.58 -5.46
CA LEU A 349 -23.66 12.17 -5.09
C LEU A 349 -24.65 11.86 -3.98
N MET A 350 -25.51 10.88 -4.17
CA MET A 350 -26.48 10.44 -3.15
C MET A 350 -25.80 9.92 -1.88
N GLY A 351 -24.62 9.34 -2.00
CA GLY A 351 -23.84 8.79 -0.88
C GLY A 351 -22.98 9.79 -0.12
N TYR A 352 -23.01 11.10 -0.47
CA TYR A 352 -22.27 12.13 0.24
C TYR A 352 -23.23 13.17 0.80
N GLY A 353 -23.04 13.54 2.07
CA GLY A 353 -23.98 14.39 2.74
C GLY A 353 -25.37 13.75 2.84
N GLU A 354 -26.36 14.48 2.40
CA GLU A 354 -27.78 14.02 2.36
C GLU A 354 -28.26 13.78 0.91
N GLY A 355 -27.35 13.66 -0.06
CA GLY A 355 -27.69 13.60 -1.48
C GLY A 355 -28.19 14.94 -2.05
N ALA A 356 -27.97 16.03 -1.30
CA ALA A 356 -28.33 17.39 -1.65
C ALA A 356 -27.24 18.37 -1.20
N VAL A 357 -27.03 19.43 -1.97
CA VAL A 357 -26.03 20.47 -1.66
C VAL A 357 -26.66 21.85 -1.85
N MET A 358 -26.34 22.78 -0.95
CA MET A 358 -26.59 24.20 -1.21
C MET A 358 -25.58 24.71 -2.23
N ALA A 359 -26.02 25.49 -3.19
CA ALA A 359 -25.15 26.10 -4.19
C ALA A 359 -24.93 27.59 -3.90
N VAL A 360 -23.66 27.97 -3.88
CA VAL A 360 -23.22 29.33 -3.58
C VAL A 360 -22.31 29.86 -4.71
N PRO A 361 -22.87 30.24 -5.86
CA PRO A 361 -22.09 30.56 -7.06
C PRO A 361 -21.01 31.63 -6.87
N ALA A 362 -21.20 32.55 -5.94
CA ALA A 362 -20.19 33.59 -5.67
C ALA A 362 -18.94 33.05 -4.95
N HIS A 363 -18.98 31.82 -4.35
CA HIS A 363 -17.94 31.31 -3.44
C HIS A 363 -17.55 29.86 -3.66
N ASP A 364 -18.09 29.21 -4.71
CA ASP A 364 -17.69 27.88 -5.19
C ASP A 364 -17.55 27.90 -6.72
N GLU A 365 -16.39 27.49 -7.24
CA GLU A 365 -16.06 27.55 -8.66
C GLU A 365 -17.02 26.72 -9.54
N ARG A 366 -17.44 25.55 -9.04
CA ARG A 366 -18.35 24.65 -9.75
C ARG A 366 -19.74 25.28 -9.87
N ASP A 367 -20.20 25.85 -8.76
CA ASP A 367 -21.49 26.53 -8.69
C ASP A 367 -21.48 27.81 -9.53
N PHE A 368 -20.34 28.52 -9.59
CA PHE A 368 -20.16 29.70 -10.44
C PHE A 368 -20.30 29.32 -11.92
N GLY A 369 -19.55 28.30 -12.37
CA GLY A 369 -19.63 27.81 -13.75
C GLY A 369 -21.03 27.32 -14.10
N PHE A 370 -21.68 26.61 -13.17
CA PHE A 370 -23.06 26.13 -13.34
C PHE A 370 -24.05 27.31 -13.44
N ALA A 371 -23.96 28.29 -12.54
CA ALA A 371 -24.83 29.48 -12.57
C ALA A 371 -24.68 30.29 -13.87
N LYS A 372 -23.44 30.45 -14.36
CA LYS A 372 -23.19 31.13 -15.66
C LYS A 372 -23.80 30.36 -16.82
N LYS A 373 -23.73 29.02 -16.81
CA LYS A 373 -24.28 28.17 -17.87
C LYS A 373 -25.81 28.23 -17.94
N TYR A 374 -26.48 28.29 -16.80
CA TYR A 374 -27.93 28.22 -16.70
C TYR A 374 -28.59 29.55 -16.33
N ASP A 375 -27.84 30.65 -16.40
CA ASP A 375 -28.30 32.02 -16.11
C ASP A 375 -28.96 32.14 -14.75
N LEU A 376 -28.33 31.52 -13.73
CA LEU A 376 -28.77 31.58 -12.33
C LEU A 376 -28.11 32.78 -11.62
N PRO A 377 -28.79 33.34 -10.58
CA PRO A 377 -28.23 34.47 -9.82
C PRO A 377 -26.91 34.13 -9.12
N ILE A 378 -26.00 35.09 -9.07
CA ILE A 378 -24.74 35.03 -8.32
C ILE A 378 -24.79 36.10 -7.25
N LYS A 379 -24.87 35.72 -5.97
CA LYS A 379 -24.99 36.59 -4.81
C LYS A 379 -23.72 36.58 -3.97
N GLN A 380 -22.98 37.69 -3.89
CA GLN A 380 -21.81 37.79 -3.01
C GLN A 380 -22.24 37.79 -1.55
N SER A 381 -21.64 36.92 -0.72
CA SER A 381 -21.82 36.89 0.73
C SER A 381 -20.51 36.94 1.52
N ILE A 382 -19.36 36.82 0.87
CA ILE A 382 -18.03 36.98 1.45
C ILE A 382 -17.26 38.06 0.68
N SER A 383 -16.47 38.82 1.39
CA SER A 383 -15.55 39.81 0.82
C SER A 383 -14.16 39.62 1.43
N VAL A 384 -13.13 39.80 0.61
CA VAL A 384 -11.74 39.86 1.03
C VAL A 384 -11.27 41.30 0.84
N LYS A 385 -10.53 41.84 1.83
CA LYS A 385 -10.04 43.20 1.81
C LYS A 385 -9.27 43.49 0.52
N ASP A 386 -9.54 44.64 -0.09
CA ASP A 386 -8.90 45.14 -1.30
C ASP A 386 -9.10 44.26 -2.56
N GLN A 387 -10.07 43.35 -2.53
CA GLN A 387 -10.43 42.48 -3.66
C GLN A 387 -11.87 42.78 -4.12
N PRO A 388 -12.07 43.47 -5.28
CA PRO A 388 -13.41 43.79 -5.78
C PRO A 388 -14.06 42.50 -6.39
N PHE A 389 -15.29 42.25 -5.98
CA PHE A 389 -16.08 41.11 -6.56
C PHE A 389 -16.65 41.50 -7.94
N SER A 390 -16.63 40.56 -8.87
CA SER A 390 -17.28 40.62 -10.16
C SER A 390 -17.84 39.25 -10.54
N ASP A 391 -19.05 39.22 -11.08
CA ASP A 391 -19.68 38.00 -11.62
C ASP A 391 -19.26 37.70 -13.08
N ALA A 392 -18.36 38.47 -13.67
CA ALA A 392 -17.90 38.29 -15.04
C ALA A 392 -17.06 37.00 -15.20
N ALA A 393 -16.13 36.74 -14.28
CA ALA A 393 -15.27 35.59 -14.29
C ALA A 393 -14.89 35.18 -12.86
N TRP A 394 -14.68 33.86 -12.66
CA TRP A 394 -14.22 33.32 -11.40
C TRP A 394 -12.84 33.88 -11.00
N GLN A 395 -12.67 34.15 -9.72
CA GLN A 395 -11.39 34.52 -9.11
C GLN A 395 -11.11 33.61 -7.93
N GLU A 396 -9.86 33.16 -7.78
CA GLU A 396 -9.48 32.17 -6.77
C GLU A 396 -9.82 32.61 -5.32
N TRP A 397 -9.71 33.90 -5.03
CA TRP A 397 -10.02 34.45 -3.71
C TRP A 397 -11.51 34.33 -3.32
N TYR A 398 -12.43 34.07 -4.25
CA TYR A 398 -13.85 33.90 -3.93
C TYR A 398 -14.08 32.71 -2.97
N GLY A 399 -13.17 31.72 -2.99
CA GLY A 399 -13.17 30.59 -2.09
C GLY A 399 -12.41 30.79 -0.77
N ASP A 400 -11.76 31.95 -0.53
CA ASP A 400 -10.88 32.18 0.63
C ASP A 400 -11.66 32.13 1.94
N LYS A 401 -11.29 31.23 2.84
CA LYS A 401 -11.86 31.07 4.18
C LYS A 401 -11.10 31.84 5.25
N GLU A 402 -9.81 32.11 5.02
CA GLU A 402 -8.92 32.64 6.06
C GLU A 402 -9.04 34.18 6.14
N ASN A 403 -9.16 34.81 4.98
CA ASN A 403 -9.19 36.28 4.89
C ASN A 403 -10.59 36.84 4.58
N GLY A 404 -11.56 35.93 4.37
CA GLY A 404 -12.94 36.31 4.04
C GLY A 404 -13.73 36.77 5.26
N VAL A 405 -14.53 37.83 5.07
CA VAL A 405 -15.55 38.29 6.02
C VAL A 405 -16.92 38.34 5.37
N CYS A 406 -17.97 38.07 6.13
CA CYS A 406 -19.34 38.12 5.64
C CYS A 406 -19.74 39.52 5.23
N VAL A 407 -20.39 39.61 4.06
CA VAL A 407 -21.03 40.86 3.54
C VAL A 407 -22.38 40.49 2.94
N ASN A 408 -23.29 41.44 2.81
CA ASN A 408 -24.64 41.24 2.30
C ASN A 408 -25.40 40.13 3.04
N SER A 409 -25.00 39.85 4.28
CA SER A 409 -25.46 38.72 5.10
C SER A 409 -26.25 39.22 6.36
N GLY A 410 -26.67 40.46 6.35
CA GLY A 410 -27.47 41.08 7.43
C GLY A 410 -26.74 41.08 8.76
N LYS A 411 -27.30 40.39 9.78
CA LYS A 411 -26.69 40.39 11.13
C LYS A 411 -25.35 39.67 11.20
N TYR A 412 -24.94 38.93 10.15
CA TYR A 412 -23.67 38.23 10.08
C TYR A 412 -22.57 39.06 9.39
N ASP A 413 -22.87 40.25 8.87
CA ASP A 413 -21.90 41.11 8.21
C ASP A 413 -20.73 41.45 9.14
N GLY A 414 -19.52 41.39 8.58
CA GLY A 414 -18.28 41.61 9.29
C GLY A 414 -17.74 40.45 10.12
N LEU A 415 -18.46 39.31 10.21
CA LEU A 415 -17.97 38.10 10.89
C LEU A 415 -16.97 37.37 10.01
N ASP A 416 -15.90 36.87 10.62
CA ASP A 416 -15.00 35.91 10.00
C ASP A 416 -15.67 34.54 9.85
N TYR A 417 -14.96 33.59 9.18
CA TYR A 417 -15.47 32.24 8.92
C TYR A 417 -15.95 31.55 10.20
N ASN A 418 -15.15 31.51 11.26
CA ASN A 418 -15.49 30.77 12.49
C ASN A 418 -16.67 31.45 13.23
N GLN A 419 -16.63 32.73 13.35
CA GLN A 419 -17.70 33.53 13.99
C GLN A 419 -19.03 33.37 13.23
N ALA A 420 -18.99 33.40 11.90
CA ALA A 420 -20.16 33.23 11.04
C ALA A 420 -20.75 31.82 11.18
N VAL A 421 -19.91 30.78 11.11
CA VAL A 421 -20.33 29.36 11.27
C VAL A 421 -20.99 29.15 12.65
N ASP A 422 -20.43 29.76 13.72
CA ASP A 422 -20.98 29.66 15.06
C ASP A 422 -22.35 30.35 15.18
N ALA A 423 -22.45 31.58 14.71
CA ALA A 423 -23.67 32.39 14.76
C ALA A 423 -24.79 31.78 13.90
N ILE A 424 -24.48 31.38 12.67
CA ILE A 424 -25.43 30.76 11.74
C ILE A 424 -25.92 29.42 12.28
N SER A 425 -25.01 28.58 12.80
CA SER A 425 -25.37 27.31 13.40
C SER A 425 -26.28 27.45 14.62
N ALA A 426 -26.02 28.44 15.47
CA ALA A 426 -26.87 28.73 16.62
C ALA A 426 -28.29 29.15 16.18
N ASP A 427 -28.42 29.99 15.15
CA ASP A 427 -29.73 30.42 14.66
C ASP A 427 -30.51 29.28 13.98
N LEU A 428 -29.83 28.42 13.22
CA LEU A 428 -30.43 27.25 12.61
C LEU A 428 -30.89 26.24 13.67
N ASN A 429 -30.10 26.06 14.72
CA ASN A 429 -30.45 25.21 15.86
C ASN A 429 -31.66 25.76 16.62
N ALA A 430 -31.71 27.04 16.91
CA ALA A 430 -32.82 27.69 17.57
C ALA A 430 -34.15 27.53 16.81
N LYS A 431 -34.11 27.42 15.49
CA LYS A 431 -35.25 27.13 14.61
C LYS A 431 -35.55 25.61 14.50
N GLY A 432 -34.71 24.72 15.04
CA GLY A 432 -34.80 23.28 14.86
C GLY A 432 -34.50 22.84 13.40
N LEU A 433 -33.78 23.66 12.65
CA LEU A 433 -33.47 23.46 11.23
C LEU A 433 -31.99 23.19 10.96
N GLY A 434 -31.13 23.08 11.96
CA GLY A 434 -29.73 22.74 11.73
C GLY A 434 -28.91 22.54 12.99
N GLU A 435 -27.75 21.94 12.80
CA GLU A 435 -26.80 21.62 13.86
C GLU A 435 -25.36 21.60 13.32
N LYS A 436 -24.37 21.87 14.16
CA LYS A 436 -22.97 21.55 13.82
C LYS A 436 -22.82 20.04 13.77
N LYS A 437 -22.16 19.55 12.72
CA LYS A 437 -21.94 18.12 12.52
C LYS A 437 -20.56 17.85 12.02
N THR A 438 -19.87 16.95 12.68
CA THR A 438 -18.64 16.35 12.11
C THR A 438 -19.01 15.23 11.16
N GLN A 439 -18.44 15.24 9.98
CA GLN A 439 -18.58 14.16 9.01
C GLN A 439 -17.22 13.63 8.58
N PHE A 440 -17.22 12.38 8.15
CA PHE A 440 -16.06 11.70 7.56
C PHE A 440 -16.37 11.39 6.10
N ARG A 441 -15.35 11.54 5.23
CA ARG A 441 -15.43 11.09 3.85
C ARG A 441 -15.41 9.57 3.76
N LEU A 442 -14.70 8.93 4.70
CA LEU A 442 -14.62 7.48 4.82
C LEU A 442 -16.04 6.87 4.83
N ARG A 443 -16.22 5.82 4.07
CA ARG A 443 -17.47 5.06 3.98
C ARG A 443 -17.26 3.65 4.52
N ASP A 444 -18.35 3.00 4.94
CA ASP A 444 -18.30 1.63 5.37
C ASP A 444 -17.79 0.72 4.25
N TRP A 445 -16.97 -0.24 4.62
CA TRP A 445 -16.27 -1.12 3.69
C TRP A 445 -17.20 -2.25 3.22
N GLY A 446 -17.63 -2.21 1.95
CA GLY A 446 -18.43 -3.26 1.32
C GLY A 446 -17.56 -4.46 0.95
N ILE A 447 -17.88 -5.62 1.55
CA ILE A 447 -17.03 -6.80 1.43
C ILE A 447 -17.60 -7.90 0.54
N SER A 448 -18.87 -7.86 0.14
CA SER A 448 -19.45 -8.88 -0.75
C SER A 448 -18.87 -8.81 -2.15
N ARG A 449 -18.44 -9.95 -2.68
CA ARG A 449 -17.99 -10.13 -4.06
C ARG A 449 -18.73 -11.28 -4.71
N GLN A 450 -19.33 -11.07 -5.88
CA GLN A 450 -19.96 -12.10 -6.70
C GLN A 450 -18.87 -12.84 -7.47
N ARG A 451 -17.92 -13.40 -6.74
CA ARG A 451 -16.72 -14.11 -7.24
C ARG A 451 -16.66 -15.50 -6.62
N TYR A 452 -15.98 -16.39 -7.32
CA TYR A 452 -15.79 -17.75 -6.85
C TYR A 452 -14.54 -17.89 -5.98
N TRP A 453 -13.39 -17.43 -6.46
CA TRP A 453 -12.11 -17.64 -5.77
C TRP A 453 -11.91 -16.59 -4.66
N GLY A 454 -12.51 -16.85 -3.50
CA GLY A 454 -12.51 -16.00 -2.32
C GLY A 454 -13.09 -16.73 -1.11
N CYS A 455 -12.93 -16.14 0.07
CA CYS A 455 -13.50 -16.69 1.31
C CYS A 455 -15.03 -16.63 1.29
N PRO A 456 -15.77 -17.75 1.42
CA PRO A 456 -17.23 -17.74 1.47
C PRO A 456 -17.75 -16.96 2.68
N ILE A 457 -18.77 -16.13 2.47
CA ILE A 457 -19.45 -15.40 3.55
C ILE A 457 -20.30 -16.39 4.37
N PRO A 458 -20.07 -16.52 5.70
CA PRO A 458 -20.66 -17.56 6.53
C PRO A 458 -22.08 -17.21 7.01
N ILE A 459 -22.99 -16.94 6.08
CA ILE A 459 -24.41 -16.63 6.37
C ILE A 459 -25.35 -17.63 5.68
N ILE A 460 -26.44 -17.93 6.36
CA ILE A 460 -27.54 -18.76 5.87
C ILE A 460 -28.81 -17.92 5.79
N HIS A 461 -29.41 -17.86 4.61
CA HIS A 461 -30.68 -17.19 4.36
C HIS A 461 -31.83 -18.14 4.63
N CYS A 462 -32.53 -17.93 5.75
CA CYS A 462 -33.70 -18.71 6.12
C CYS A 462 -34.97 -17.92 5.87
N PRO A 463 -35.97 -18.47 5.15
CA PRO A 463 -37.24 -17.77 4.92
C PRO A 463 -37.99 -17.35 6.22
N SER A 464 -37.79 -18.12 7.30
CA SER A 464 -38.47 -17.86 8.59
C SER A 464 -37.62 -17.06 9.59
N CYS A 465 -36.26 -17.23 9.57
CA CYS A 465 -35.35 -16.63 10.56
C CYS A 465 -34.57 -15.45 10.01
N GLY A 466 -34.61 -15.18 8.70
CA GLY A 466 -33.81 -14.16 8.06
C GLY A 466 -32.35 -14.61 7.86
N ASP A 467 -31.42 -13.67 7.98
CA ASP A 467 -29.99 -13.93 7.84
C ASP A 467 -29.41 -14.52 9.12
N VAL A 468 -28.99 -15.78 9.09
CA VAL A 468 -28.50 -16.54 10.24
C VAL A 468 -27.02 -16.83 10.06
N PRO A 469 -26.14 -16.39 10.97
CA PRO A 469 -24.73 -16.74 10.94
C PRO A 469 -24.52 -18.25 11.10
N VAL A 470 -23.56 -18.83 10.36
CA VAL A 470 -23.16 -20.22 10.52
C VAL A 470 -22.59 -20.42 11.93
N PRO A 471 -23.04 -21.45 12.68
CA PRO A 471 -22.49 -21.76 14.02
C PRO A 471 -21.00 -22.04 13.98
N ASP A 472 -20.29 -21.70 15.06
CA ASP A 472 -18.83 -21.85 15.16
C ASP A 472 -18.36 -23.28 14.89
N GLU A 473 -19.15 -24.28 15.31
CA GLU A 473 -18.86 -25.70 15.15
C GLU A 473 -19.01 -26.20 13.70
N GLN A 474 -19.70 -25.42 12.87
CA GLN A 474 -19.90 -25.72 11.44
C GLN A 474 -18.92 -24.94 10.54
N LEU A 475 -18.06 -24.14 11.12
CA LEU A 475 -17.01 -23.44 10.39
C LEU A 475 -15.80 -24.35 10.18
N PRO A 476 -15.11 -24.25 9.04
CA PRO A 476 -15.37 -23.29 7.96
C PRO A 476 -16.48 -23.73 7.01
N VAL A 477 -17.14 -22.74 6.39
CA VAL A 477 -17.85 -22.97 5.13
C VAL A 477 -16.79 -23.15 4.06
N VAL A 478 -16.60 -24.39 3.60
CA VAL A 478 -15.51 -24.75 2.69
C VAL A 478 -15.85 -24.39 1.26
N LEU A 479 -14.90 -23.68 0.60
CA LEU A 479 -14.98 -23.39 -0.83
C LEU A 479 -14.66 -24.66 -1.65
N PRO A 480 -15.53 -25.10 -2.60
CA PRO A 480 -15.21 -26.18 -3.51
C PRO A 480 -14.01 -25.82 -4.41
N GLU A 481 -12.97 -26.67 -4.48
CA GLU A 481 -11.72 -26.30 -5.20
C GLU A 481 -11.70 -26.79 -6.66
N ASN A 482 -12.51 -27.81 -7.02
CA ASN A 482 -12.50 -28.44 -8.35
C ASN A 482 -13.48 -27.82 -9.34
N VAL A 483 -13.59 -26.50 -9.34
CA VAL A 483 -14.52 -25.76 -10.20
C VAL A 483 -13.75 -24.88 -11.16
N VAL A 484 -14.08 -24.93 -12.44
CA VAL A 484 -13.57 -24.01 -13.47
C VAL A 484 -14.64 -22.96 -13.70
N PRO A 485 -14.39 -21.66 -13.38
CA PRO A 485 -15.34 -20.59 -13.62
C PRO A 485 -15.59 -20.41 -15.13
N ASP A 486 -16.86 -20.22 -15.51
CA ASP A 486 -17.28 -19.99 -16.91
C ASP A 486 -17.33 -18.50 -17.30
N GLY A 487 -17.03 -17.62 -16.36
CA GLY A 487 -17.07 -16.18 -16.55
C GLY A 487 -18.45 -15.55 -16.49
N ALA A 488 -19.49 -16.32 -16.27
CA ALA A 488 -20.88 -15.87 -16.24
C ALA A 488 -21.42 -15.83 -14.78
N GLY A 489 -20.77 -15.03 -13.93
CA GLY A 489 -21.11 -14.90 -12.50
C GLY A 489 -20.43 -15.97 -11.63
N SER A 490 -20.76 -15.97 -10.33
CA SER A 490 -20.18 -16.94 -9.37
C SER A 490 -20.69 -18.35 -9.62
N PRO A 491 -19.83 -19.35 -9.83
CA PRO A 491 -20.22 -20.75 -9.87
C PRO A 491 -20.99 -21.22 -8.64
N LEU A 492 -20.68 -20.68 -7.45
CA LEU A 492 -21.35 -21.06 -6.19
C LEU A 492 -22.87 -20.85 -6.24
N ALA A 493 -23.33 -19.84 -6.94
CA ALA A 493 -24.77 -19.56 -7.13
C ALA A 493 -25.47 -20.60 -8.01
N LYS A 494 -24.69 -21.40 -8.79
CA LYS A 494 -25.16 -22.45 -9.70
C LYS A 494 -25.03 -23.85 -9.12
N MET A 495 -24.49 -23.99 -7.87
CA MET A 495 -24.18 -25.28 -7.22
C MET A 495 -25.16 -25.54 -6.07
N PRO A 496 -26.27 -26.31 -6.29
CA PRO A 496 -27.22 -26.66 -5.21
C PRO A 496 -26.53 -27.36 -4.03
N GLU A 497 -25.54 -28.21 -4.29
CA GLU A 497 -24.73 -28.90 -3.28
C GLU A 497 -23.95 -27.95 -2.37
N PHE A 498 -23.63 -26.75 -2.82
CA PHE A 498 -22.99 -25.72 -2.00
C PHE A 498 -24.02 -24.91 -1.22
N TYR A 499 -25.08 -24.40 -1.90
CA TYR A 499 -25.96 -23.43 -1.26
C TYR A 499 -27.18 -24.02 -0.54
N GLU A 500 -27.66 -25.23 -0.89
CA GLU A 500 -28.78 -25.85 -0.17
C GLU A 500 -28.34 -26.32 1.20
N CYS A 501 -29.05 -25.91 2.23
CA CYS A 501 -28.71 -26.29 3.61
C CYS A 501 -29.94 -26.25 4.50
N THR A 502 -29.74 -26.66 5.75
CA THR A 502 -30.74 -26.60 6.83
C THR A 502 -30.41 -25.40 7.72
N CYS A 503 -31.43 -24.61 8.07
CA CYS A 503 -31.29 -23.52 9.03
C CYS A 503 -30.89 -24.05 10.40
N PRO A 504 -29.79 -23.59 11.01
CA PRO A 504 -29.37 -24.07 12.32
C PRO A 504 -30.29 -23.61 13.48
N THR A 505 -31.12 -22.60 13.24
CA THR A 505 -32.04 -22.06 14.25
C THR A 505 -33.38 -22.78 14.26
N CYS A 506 -34.01 -23.00 13.11
CA CYS A 506 -35.35 -23.58 13.04
C CYS A 506 -35.44 -24.97 12.38
N GLY A 507 -34.35 -25.48 11.84
CA GLY A 507 -34.29 -26.77 11.13
C GLY A 507 -34.99 -26.78 9.76
N GLY A 508 -35.51 -25.65 9.29
CA GLY A 508 -36.14 -25.52 7.98
C GLY A 508 -35.16 -25.46 6.81
N LYS A 509 -35.65 -25.68 5.58
CA LYS A 509 -34.88 -25.48 4.38
C LYS A 509 -34.37 -24.04 4.23
N ALA A 510 -33.12 -23.88 3.94
CA ALA A 510 -32.45 -22.59 3.83
C ALA A 510 -31.40 -22.60 2.72
N ARG A 511 -30.78 -21.46 2.43
CA ARG A 511 -29.71 -21.31 1.44
C ARG A 511 -28.51 -20.63 2.08
N ARG A 512 -27.31 -21.13 1.80
CA ARG A 512 -26.06 -20.40 2.12
C ARG A 512 -25.92 -19.19 1.23
N GLU A 513 -25.24 -18.18 1.75
CA GLU A 513 -24.72 -17.08 0.95
C GLU A 513 -23.75 -17.61 -0.10
N THR A 514 -23.78 -17.04 -1.31
CA THR A 514 -22.95 -17.46 -2.43
C THR A 514 -21.91 -16.41 -2.84
N ASP A 515 -21.96 -15.25 -2.20
CA ASP A 515 -20.92 -14.24 -2.29
C ASP A 515 -19.69 -14.63 -1.47
N THR A 516 -18.53 -14.19 -1.91
CA THR A 516 -17.27 -14.32 -1.17
C THR A 516 -16.85 -12.95 -0.61
N MET A 517 -15.91 -12.96 0.32
CA MET A 517 -15.38 -11.73 0.91
C MET A 517 -14.40 -11.05 -0.04
N ASP A 518 -14.27 -9.73 0.09
CA ASP A 518 -13.19 -8.95 -0.48
C ASP A 518 -11.84 -9.47 0.01
N THR A 519 -10.89 -9.68 -0.90
CA THR A 519 -9.58 -10.26 -0.59
C THR A 519 -8.71 -9.41 0.33
N PHE A 520 -9.06 -8.14 0.54
CA PHE A 520 -8.43 -7.34 1.59
C PHE A 520 -8.79 -7.81 3.02
N VAL A 521 -9.83 -8.63 3.19
CA VAL A 521 -10.14 -9.23 4.49
C VAL A 521 -9.02 -10.17 4.90
N GLU A 522 -8.60 -11.06 4.00
CA GLU A 522 -7.52 -12.02 4.22
C GLU A 522 -6.20 -11.33 4.55
N SER A 523 -5.86 -10.27 3.80
CA SER A 523 -4.61 -9.55 4.00
C SER A 523 -4.62 -8.58 5.20
N SER A 524 -5.78 -8.38 5.84
CA SER A 524 -5.88 -7.43 6.96
C SER A 524 -5.42 -7.98 8.31
N TRP A 525 -5.20 -9.29 8.45
CA TRP A 525 -4.84 -9.90 9.73
C TRP A 525 -3.71 -10.94 9.67
N TYR A 526 -3.18 -11.26 8.51
CA TYR A 526 -2.16 -12.29 8.29
C TYR A 526 -0.89 -12.08 9.12
N TYR A 527 -0.52 -10.82 9.40
CA TYR A 527 0.60 -10.47 10.27
C TYR A 527 0.42 -11.02 11.71
N ALA A 528 -0.82 -11.07 12.19
CA ALA A 528 -1.14 -11.65 13.48
C ALA A 528 -1.13 -13.18 13.43
N ARG A 529 -1.59 -13.77 12.32
CA ARG A 529 -1.59 -15.23 12.12
C ARG A 529 -0.19 -15.81 12.11
N TYR A 530 0.81 -15.10 11.57
CA TYR A 530 2.21 -15.52 11.61
C TYR A 530 2.77 -15.72 13.02
N ALA A 531 2.22 -15.05 14.03
CA ALA A 531 2.63 -15.26 15.41
C ALA A 531 2.33 -16.71 15.89
N SER A 532 1.25 -17.31 15.38
CA SER A 532 0.80 -18.66 15.75
C SER A 532 0.11 -19.37 14.57
N PRO A 533 0.82 -19.68 13.47
CA PRO A 533 0.19 -20.20 12.25
C PRO A 533 -0.46 -21.56 12.43
N GLN A 534 -0.01 -22.36 13.41
CA GLN A 534 -0.51 -23.69 13.73
C GLN A 534 -1.66 -23.69 14.76
N CYS A 535 -2.09 -22.50 15.24
CA CYS A 535 -3.17 -22.42 16.23
C CYS A 535 -4.49 -22.90 15.58
N ASP A 536 -5.06 -23.98 16.11
CA ASP A 536 -6.31 -24.58 15.64
C ASP A 536 -7.50 -24.30 16.60
N THR A 537 -7.23 -23.70 17.75
CA THR A 537 -8.22 -23.35 18.79
C THR A 537 -8.71 -21.91 18.72
N GLY A 538 -8.09 -21.10 17.88
CA GLY A 538 -8.43 -19.68 17.73
C GLY A 538 -7.76 -19.01 16.53
N MET A 539 -8.21 -17.79 16.22
CA MET A 539 -7.68 -16.98 15.15
C MET A 539 -6.18 -16.71 15.35
N VAL A 540 -5.79 -16.43 16.58
CA VAL A 540 -4.40 -16.27 17.05
C VAL A 540 -4.27 -16.83 18.45
N ASP A 541 -3.11 -17.36 18.81
CA ASP A 541 -2.74 -17.61 20.20
C ASP A 541 -2.39 -16.28 20.88
N LYS A 542 -3.07 -15.98 22.01
CA LYS A 542 -2.94 -14.68 22.68
C LYS A 542 -1.54 -14.44 23.24
N ALA A 543 -0.89 -15.49 23.75
CA ALA A 543 0.45 -15.39 24.32
C ALA A 543 1.49 -15.14 23.21
N ALA A 544 1.36 -15.85 22.10
CA ALA A 544 2.21 -15.64 20.91
C ALA A 544 1.96 -14.24 20.30
N ALA A 545 0.70 -13.79 20.21
CA ALA A 545 0.38 -12.46 19.74
C ALA A 545 0.98 -11.37 20.65
N GLN A 546 0.86 -11.52 21.97
CA GLN A 546 1.44 -10.58 22.93
C GLN A 546 2.96 -10.52 22.85
N LYS A 547 3.62 -11.64 22.51
CA LYS A 547 5.07 -11.70 22.35
C LYS A 547 5.55 -11.03 21.07
N TRP A 548 4.89 -11.34 19.94
CA TRP A 548 5.40 -10.95 18.63
C TRP A 548 4.85 -9.62 18.11
N LEU A 549 3.61 -9.26 18.46
CA LEU A 549 2.99 -8.01 18.03
C LEU A 549 3.36 -6.83 18.96
N PRO A 550 3.34 -5.60 18.43
CA PRO A 550 3.21 -5.24 17.02
C PRO A 550 4.40 -5.68 16.16
N VAL A 551 4.22 -5.69 14.84
CA VAL A 551 5.33 -5.88 13.88
C VAL A 551 6.32 -4.73 14.01
N ASP A 552 7.61 -5.02 14.18
CA ASP A 552 8.62 -3.98 14.41
C ASP A 552 8.94 -3.22 13.12
N GLN A 553 9.04 -3.95 12.00
CA GLN A 553 9.28 -3.36 10.68
C GLN A 553 8.36 -3.97 9.63
N TYR A 554 7.56 -3.14 8.99
CA TYR A 554 6.70 -3.51 7.88
C TYR A 554 7.20 -2.91 6.57
N ILE A 555 7.21 -3.68 5.48
CA ILE A 555 7.81 -3.26 4.20
C ILE A 555 6.85 -3.60 3.05
N GLY A 556 6.55 -2.61 2.21
CA GLY A 556 5.69 -2.82 1.05
C GLY A 556 5.58 -1.61 0.14
N GLY A 557 4.79 -1.71 -0.92
CA GLY A 557 4.57 -0.63 -1.86
C GLY A 557 3.68 0.48 -1.32
N ILE A 558 3.95 1.72 -1.69
CA ILE A 558 3.15 2.89 -1.28
C ILE A 558 1.72 2.84 -1.84
N GLU A 559 1.48 2.09 -2.90
CA GLU A 559 0.15 1.87 -3.47
C GLU A 559 -0.86 1.26 -2.48
N HIS A 560 -0.36 0.65 -1.42
CA HIS A 560 -1.18 0.06 -0.35
C HIS A 560 -1.51 1.03 0.80
N ALA A 561 -1.08 2.28 0.71
CA ALA A 561 -1.21 3.27 1.79
C ALA A 561 -2.65 3.48 2.27
N ILE A 562 -3.62 3.49 1.36
CA ILE A 562 -5.03 3.81 1.68
C ILE A 562 -5.85 2.53 1.89
N LEU A 563 -5.68 1.50 1.04
CA LEU A 563 -6.51 0.30 1.08
C LEU A 563 -6.00 -0.68 2.15
N HIS A 564 -5.00 -1.49 1.81
CA HIS A 564 -4.50 -2.55 2.68
C HIS A 564 -4.07 -2.04 4.07
N LEU A 565 -3.27 -0.97 4.13
CA LEU A 565 -2.76 -0.47 5.42
C LEU A 565 -3.88 0.08 6.31
N LEU A 566 -4.86 0.78 5.74
CA LEU A 566 -6.00 1.28 6.49
C LEU A 566 -6.87 0.13 7.01
N TYR A 567 -7.12 -0.88 6.17
CA TYR A 567 -7.89 -2.05 6.57
C TYR A 567 -7.17 -2.91 7.60
N ALA A 568 -5.84 -3.07 7.50
CA ALA A 568 -5.06 -3.78 8.51
C ALA A 568 -5.11 -3.07 9.88
N ARG A 569 -5.03 -1.73 9.91
CA ARG A 569 -5.20 -0.93 11.14
C ARG A 569 -6.62 -1.10 11.72
N PHE A 570 -7.62 -1.03 10.88
CA PHE A 570 -9.01 -1.27 11.28
C PHE A 570 -9.23 -2.69 11.84
N PHE A 571 -8.73 -3.72 11.13
CA PHE A 571 -8.83 -5.10 11.58
C PHE A 571 -8.09 -5.35 12.91
N HIS A 572 -6.96 -4.69 13.11
CA HIS A 572 -6.26 -4.75 14.39
C HIS A 572 -7.13 -4.27 15.56
N LYS A 573 -7.86 -3.17 15.36
CA LYS A 573 -8.80 -2.64 16.34
C LYS A 573 -9.98 -3.61 16.60
N LEU A 574 -10.51 -4.24 15.54
CA LEU A 574 -11.52 -5.28 15.68
C LEU A 574 -11.02 -6.47 16.49
N MET A 575 -9.81 -6.96 16.19
CA MET A 575 -9.20 -8.07 16.95
C MET A 575 -8.86 -7.67 18.38
N ARG A 576 -8.44 -6.43 18.64
CA ARG A 576 -8.22 -5.88 19.96
C ARG A 576 -9.53 -5.89 20.78
N ASP A 577 -10.62 -5.42 20.21
CA ASP A 577 -11.93 -5.33 20.86
C ASP A 577 -12.54 -6.71 21.13
N GLU A 578 -12.13 -7.74 20.36
CA GLU A 578 -12.42 -9.15 20.63
C GLU A 578 -11.40 -9.79 21.61
N GLY A 579 -10.42 -9.04 22.11
CA GLY A 579 -9.42 -9.51 23.07
C GLY A 579 -8.44 -10.53 22.50
N LEU A 580 -8.20 -10.49 21.17
CA LEU A 580 -7.28 -11.38 20.46
C LEU A 580 -5.86 -10.83 20.42
N VAL A 581 -5.70 -9.52 20.31
CA VAL A 581 -4.43 -8.81 20.26
C VAL A 581 -4.42 -7.65 21.23
N GLN A 582 -3.24 -7.09 21.49
CA GLN A 582 -3.06 -5.90 22.33
C GLN A 582 -2.53 -4.73 21.51
N GLY A 583 -2.69 -3.52 22.03
CA GLY A 583 -2.28 -2.29 21.37
C GLY A 583 -3.29 -1.81 20.30
N ASN A 584 -3.03 -0.63 19.78
CA ASN A 584 -3.96 0.04 18.85
C ASN A 584 -3.54 -0.11 17.39
N GLU A 585 -2.26 -0.40 17.14
CA GLU A 585 -1.69 -0.39 15.79
C GLU A 585 -0.88 -1.66 15.50
N PRO A 586 -0.99 -2.22 14.28
CA PRO A 586 -0.35 -3.47 13.92
C PRO A 586 1.16 -3.35 13.65
N PHE A 587 1.63 -2.18 13.21
CA PHE A 587 2.98 -1.96 12.68
C PHE A 587 3.64 -0.74 13.32
N VAL A 588 4.85 -0.91 13.88
CA VAL A 588 5.61 0.19 14.50
C VAL A 588 6.26 1.06 13.44
N ASN A 589 7.06 0.45 12.56
CA ASN A 589 7.76 1.14 11.49
C ASN A 589 7.26 0.66 10.13
N LEU A 590 7.06 1.60 9.22
CA LEU A 590 6.70 1.32 7.83
C LEU A 590 7.79 1.85 6.90
N LEU A 591 8.30 0.97 6.04
CA LEU A 591 9.17 1.36 4.94
C LEU A 591 8.40 1.15 3.62
N THR A 592 8.13 2.25 2.92
CA THR A 592 7.53 2.19 1.59
C THR A 592 8.61 2.08 0.54
N GLN A 593 8.66 0.94 -0.16
CA GLN A 593 9.64 0.74 -1.21
C GLN A 593 9.28 1.51 -2.48
N GLY A 594 10.30 2.06 -3.15
CA GLY A 594 10.16 2.62 -4.49
C GLY A 594 9.99 1.54 -5.56
N MET A 595 9.34 1.88 -6.65
CA MET A 595 9.09 0.97 -7.76
C MET A 595 10.36 0.63 -8.53
N VAL A 596 10.43 -0.58 -9.08
CA VAL A 596 11.42 -0.94 -10.11
C VAL A 596 10.81 -0.61 -11.47
N VAL A 597 11.51 0.20 -12.23
CA VAL A 597 11.09 0.68 -13.54
C VAL A 597 12.07 0.25 -14.63
N ALA A 598 11.56 0.10 -15.84
CA ALA A 598 12.34 -0.21 -17.02
C ALA A 598 11.78 0.51 -18.25
N PRO A 599 12.61 0.73 -19.30
CA PRO A 599 12.13 1.28 -20.56
C PRO A 599 11.07 0.36 -21.17
N THR A 600 10.14 0.96 -21.90
CA THR A 600 9.11 0.24 -22.65
C THR A 600 9.39 0.34 -24.13
N PHE A 601 9.12 -0.75 -24.85
CA PHE A 601 9.25 -0.82 -26.31
C PHE A 601 7.98 -1.36 -26.93
N ASN A 602 7.57 -0.77 -28.06
CA ASN A 602 6.35 -1.24 -28.71
C ASN A 602 6.39 -1.05 -30.23
N ARG A 603 5.49 -1.75 -30.91
CA ARG A 603 5.11 -1.51 -32.31
C ARG A 603 3.61 -1.33 -32.41
N ASP A 604 3.19 -0.40 -33.25
CA ASP A 604 1.78 -0.24 -33.55
C ASP A 604 1.32 -1.35 -34.48
N LEU A 605 0.18 -1.97 -34.16
CA LEU A 605 -0.52 -2.95 -34.97
C LEU A 605 -1.71 -2.30 -35.68
N GLU A 606 -2.22 -2.95 -36.72
CA GLU A 606 -3.46 -2.54 -37.39
C GLU A 606 -4.61 -2.41 -36.36
N GLY A 607 -5.37 -1.32 -36.45
CA GLY A 607 -6.46 -1.00 -35.54
C GLY A 607 -6.03 -0.25 -34.26
N GLY A 608 -4.81 0.31 -34.20
CA GLY A 608 -4.33 1.15 -33.08
C GLY A 608 -3.92 0.38 -31.81
N LYS A 609 -3.85 -0.95 -31.89
CA LYS A 609 -3.31 -1.78 -30.79
C LYS A 609 -1.80 -1.74 -30.78
N LYS A 610 -1.18 -1.80 -29.58
CA LYS A 610 0.26 -1.85 -29.40
C LYS A 610 0.74 -3.27 -29.09
N LEU A 611 1.75 -3.73 -29.80
CA LEU A 611 2.52 -4.91 -29.43
C LEU A 611 3.68 -4.49 -28.55
N TRP A 612 3.60 -4.84 -27.26
CA TRP A 612 4.66 -4.57 -26.31
C TRP A 612 5.77 -5.61 -26.41
N ILE A 613 7.02 -5.12 -26.50
CA ILE A 613 8.23 -5.92 -26.77
C ILE A 613 9.11 -5.91 -25.53
N ASN A 614 9.62 -7.09 -25.16
CA ASN A 614 10.50 -7.18 -23.99
C ASN A 614 11.82 -6.44 -24.25
N PRO A 615 12.32 -5.62 -23.33
CA PRO A 615 13.61 -4.93 -23.45
C PRO A 615 14.78 -5.85 -23.77
N ALA A 616 14.77 -7.09 -23.28
CA ALA A 616 15.82 -8.08 -23.57
C ALA A 616 15.90 -8.48 -25.07
N ASP A 617 14.81 -8.30 -25.83
CA ASP A 617 14.72 -8.62 -27.25
C ASP A 617 15.02 -7.43 -28.16
N VAL A 618 15.46 -6.29 -27.60
CA VAL A 618 15.68 -5.04 -28.32
C VAL A 618 17.14 -4.64 -28.29
N ASP A 619 17.68 -4.24 -29.47
CA ASP A 619 18.97 -3.55 -29.58
C ASP A 619 18.71 -2.05 -29.60
N VAL A 620 19.25 -1.33 -28.62
CA VAL A 620 19.15 0.14 -28.52
C VAL A 620 20.43 0.78 -29.03
N GLU A 621 20.33 1.61 -30.06
CA GLU A 621 21.43 2.43 -30.56
C GLU A 621 21.54 3.68 -29.68
N VAL A 622 22.74 3.96 -29.17
CA VAL A 622 22.99 5.10 -28.30
C VAL A 622 24.07 6.04 -28.84
N ASP A 623 24.00 7.32 -28.49
CA ASP A 623 25.05 8.31 -28.79
C ASP A 623 26.25 8.16 -27.83
N ALA A 624 27.28 8.97 -28.04
CA ALA A 624 28.49 9.01 -27.20
C ALA A 624 28.21 9.38 -25.71
N LYS A 625 27.03 9.87 -25.42
CA LYS A 625 26.51 10.18 -24.04
C LYS A 625 25.49 9.17 -23.54
N ALA A 626 25.45 7.99 -24.15
CA ALA A 626 24.50 6.90 -23.83
C ALA A 626 23.02 7.27 -23.97
N ARG A 627 22.65 8.28 -24.76
CA ARG A 627 21.24 8.63 -25.02
C ARG A 627 20.74 7.81 -26.20
N PRO A 628 19.51 7.24 -26.12
CA PRO A 628 18.97 6.41 -27.18
C PRO A 628 18.73 7.22 -28.46
N LEU A 629 19.22 6.74 -29.58
CA LEU A 629 19.03 7.28 -30.93
C LEU A 629 17.95 6.53 -31.70
N GLY A 630 17.79 5.23 -31.41
CA GLY A 630 16.81 4.35 -32.02
C GLY A 630 16.86 2.97 -31.39
N ALA A 631 15.90 2.14 -31.73
CA ALA A 631 15.85 0.76 -31.25
C ALA A 631 15.33 -0.18 -32.34
N LYS A 632 15.81 -1.43 -32.35
CA LYS A 632 15.43 -2.49 -33.28
C LYS A 632 15.16 -3.78 -32.55
N LEU A 633 14.17 -4.54 -32.96
CA LEU A 633 13.90 -5.88 -32.48
C LEU A 633 14.99 -6.85 -33.00
N LYS A 634 15.63 -7.60 -32.09
CA LYS A 634 16.73 -8.53 -32.43
C LYS A 634 16.34 -9.60 -33.43
N SER A 635 15.10 -10.10 -33.37
CA SER A 635 14.65 -11.23 -34.18
C SER A 635 14.44 -10.88 -35.65
N ASP A 636 14.08 -9.64 -36.00
CA ASP A 636 13.74 -9.23 -37.36
C ASP A 636 14.50 -7.99 -37.85
N GLY A 637 15.26 -7.32 -36.96
CA GLY A 637 16.03 -6.13 -37.28
C GLY A 637 15.19 -4.87 -37.57
N LEU A 638 13.86 -4.95 -37.45
CA LEU A 638 12.99 -3.83 -37.77
C LEU A 638 12.88 -2.85 -36.59
N PRO A 639 12.60 -1.55 -36.87
CA PRO A 639 12.48 -0.54 -35.83
C PRO A 639 11.37 -0.83 -34.81
N VAL A 640 11.62 -0.45 -33.55
CA VAL A 640 10.65 -0.41 -32.47
C VAL A 640 10.58 1.00 -31.91
N VAL A 641 9.40 1.39 -31.43
CA VAL A 641 9.20 2.68 -30.76
C VAL A 641 9.72 2.57 -29.32
N ILE A 642 10.60 3.48 -28.93
CA ILE A 642 11.05 3.63 -27.55
C ILE A 642 9.96 4.41 -26.80
N GLY A 643 9.35 3.77 -25.80
CA GLY A 643 8.39 4.40 -24.90
C GLY A 643 9.05 5.04 -23.68
N GLY A 644 8.27 5.42 -22.70
CA GLY A 644 8.75 5.93 -21.41
C GLY A 644 9.37 4.83 -20.54
N THR A 645 10.13 5.25 -19.52
CA THR A 645 10.52 4.38 -18.39
C THR A 645 9.33 4.26 -17.44
N GLU A 646 8.79 3.06 -17.32
CA GLU A 646 7.57 2.79 -16.56
C GLU A 646 7.77 1.64 -15.55
N LYS A 647 6.86 1.53 -14.57
CA LYS A 647 6.82 0.37 -13.66
C LYS A 647 6.85 -0.93 -14.46
N MET A 648 7.71 -1.86 -14.05
CA MET A 648 7.74 -3.20 -14.64
C MET A 648 6.38 -3.89 -14.50
N SER A 649 5.79 -4.31 -15.60
CA SER A 649 4.48 -4.95 -15.64
C SER A 649 4.36 -5.99 -16.75
N LYS A 650 3.51 -6.99 -16.52
CA LYS A 650 3.21 -8.00 -17.55
C LYS A 650 2.50 -7.38 -18.76
N SER A 651 1.64 -6.38 -18.54
CA SER A 651 0.88 -5.71 -19.61
C SER A 651 1.75 -4.90 -20.57
N LYS A 652 2.88 -4.37 -20.09
CA LYS A 652 3.88 -3.62 -20.88
C LYS A 652 5.03 -4.50 -21.36
N ASN A 653 5.08 -5.76 -20.93
CA ASN A 653 6.16 -6.71 -21.24
C ASN A 653 7.57 -6.16 -21.00
N ASN A 654 7.72 -5.24 -20.02
CA ASN A 654 8.98 -4.60 -19.69
C ASN A 654 9.63 -5.18 -18.42
N GLY A 655 9.18 -6.33 -17.95
CA GLY A 655 9.71 -7.02 -16.79
C GLY A 655 10.97 -7.83 -17.11
N VAL A 656 11.90 -7.88 -16.15
CA VAL A 656 13.05 -8.79 -16.16
C VAL A 656 12.72 -10.01 -15.31
N ASP A 657 13.01 -11.20 -15.83
CA ASP A 657 12.82 -12.46 -15.08
C ASP A 657 13.95 -12.61 -14.03
N PRO A 658 13.62 -12.63 -12.73
CA PRO A 658 14.63 -12.84 -11.69
C PRO A 658 15.43 -14.13 -11.85
N GLN A 659 14.80 -15.20 -12.34
CA GLN A 659 15.47 -16.48 -12.51
C GLN A 659 16.59 -16.39 -13.54
N ALA A 660 16.40 -15.67 -14.64
CA ALA A 660 17.42 -15.46 -15.65
C ALA A 660 18.67 -14.74 -15.08
N ILE A 661 18.46 -13.79 -14.18
CA ILE A 661 19.56 -13.08 -13.51
C ILE A 661 20.27 -13.99 -12.51
N ILE A 662 19.52 -14.78 -11.73
CA ILE A 662 20.11 -15.74 -10.78
C ILE A 662 20.93 -16.81 -11.52
N ASP A 663 20.42 -17.33 -12.61
CA ASP A 663 21.10 -18.35 -13.41
C ASP A 663 22.39 -17.84 -14.06
N ALA A 664 22.38 -16.57 -14.51
CA ALA A 664 23.54 -15.95 -15.20
C ALA A 664 24.59 -15.40 -14.23
N TYR A 665 24.19 -14.79 -13.13
CA TYR A 665 25.07 -14.00 -12.25
C TYR A 665 25.03 -14.39 -10.78
N GLY A 666 24.07 -15.24 -10.36
CA GLY A 666 23.84 -15.61 -8.98
C GLY A 666 22.90 -14.67 -8.20
N ALA A 667 22.34 -15.20 -7.13
CA ALA A 667 21.39 -14.49 -6.26
C ALA A 667 22.04 -13.29 -5.55
N ASP A 668 23.27 -13.45 -5.05
CA ASP A 668 23.99 -12.35 -4.38
C ASP A 668 24.21 -11.15 -5.30
N THR A 669 24.39 -11.37 -6.60
CA THR A 669 24.52 -10.28 -7.60
C THR A 669 23.20 -9.53 -7.75
N ALA A 670 22.07 -10.24 -7.86
CA ALA A 670 20.76 -9.62 -7.95
C ALA A 670 20.45 -8.80 -6.70
N ARG A 671 20.70 -9.35 -5.52
CA ARG A 671 20.52 -8.70 -4.21
C ARG A 671 21.40 -7.45 -4.08
N LEU A 672 22.68 -7.55 -4.44
CA LEU A 672 23.63 -6.43 -4.39
C LEU A 672 23.18 -5.28 -5.29
N PHE A 673 22.78 -5.59 -6.53
CA PHE A 673 22.28 -4.57 -7.46
C PHE A 673 21.03 -3.86 -6.88
N MET A 674 20.07 -4.61 -6.32
CA MET A 674 18.86 -4.03 -5.73
C MET A 674 19.15 -3.09 -4.57
N MET A 675 20.17 -3.39 -3.77
CA MET A 675 20.54 -2.57 -2.61
C MET A 675 21.44 -1.40 -2.98
N PHE A 676 22.23 -1.52 -4.06
CA PHE A 676 23.18 -0.49 -4.47
C PHE A 676 22.57 0.59 -5.38
N ALA A 677 21.64 0.22 -6.28
CA ALA A 677 21.19 1.09 -7.37
C ALA A 677 20.41 2.32 -6.91
N ALA A 678 19.66 2.24 -5.81
CA ALA A 678 18.90 3.36 -5.26
C ALA A 678 18.56 3.14 -3.76
N PRO A 679 18.33 4.21 -2.98
CA PRO A 679 17.73 4.11 -1.65
C PRO A 679 16.40 3.34 -1.69
N PRO A 680 16.02 2.64 -0.59
CA PRO A 680 14.83 1.78 -0.58
C PRO A 680 13.52 2.46 -0.97
N ASP A 681 13.33 3.69 -0.55
CA ASP A 681 12.13 4.51 -0.77
C ASP A 681 12.08 5.18 -2.16
N GLN A 682 13.18 5.19 -2.89
CA GLN A 682 13.27 5.81 -4.20
C GLN A 682 13.04 4.81 -5.33
N GLN A 683 12.60 5.32 -6.49
CA GLN A 683 12.46 4.55 -7.70
C GLN A 683 13.83 4.00 -8.16
N LEU A 684 13.84 2.74 -8.59
CA LEU A 684 15.02 2.07 -9.13
C LEU A 684 14.84 1.84 -10.63
N GLU A 685 15.71 2.42 -11.44
CA GLU A 685 15.77 2.13 -12.86
C GLU A 685 16.65 0.91 -13.13
N TRP A 686 16.13 -0.05 -13.89
CA TRP A 686 16.85 -1.26 -14.25
C TRP A 686 18.06 -0.96 -15.14
N SER A 687 19.20 -1.61 -14.87
CA SER A 687 20.44 -1.46 -15.61
C SER A 687 21.22 -2.77 -15.68
N ASP A 688 21.31 -3.37 -16.86
CA ASP A 688 22.12 -4.58 -17.07
C ASP A 688 23.61 -4.33 -16.76
N ALA A 689 24.14 -3.15 -17.13
CA ALA A 689 25.49 -2.75 -16.78
C ALA A 689 25.71 -2.63 -15.27
N GLY A 690 24.68 -2.23 -14.51
CA GLY A 690 24.68 -2.21 -13.04
C GLY A 690 24.76 -3.61 -12.45
N VAL A 691 24.02 -4.57 -13.01
CA VAL A 691 24.06 -5.99 -12.61
C VAL A 691 25.48 -6.57 -12.86
N GLU A 692 26.04 -6.35 -14.06
CA GLU A 692 27.41 -6.78 -14.37
C GLU A 692 28.45 -6.12 -13.47
N GLY A 693 28.25 -4.84 -13.12
CA GLY A 693 29.09 -4.11 -12.18
C GLY A 693 29.09 -4.75 -10.79
N SER A 694 27.90 -5.16 -10.33
CA SER A 694 27.72 -5.88 -9.05
C SER A 694 28.43 -7.25 -9.08
N PHE A 695 28.28 -7.99 -10.17
CA PHE A 695 28.98 -9.27 -10.34
C PHE A 695 30.51 -9.12 -10.34
N ARG A 696 31.06 -8.10 -11.05
CA ARG A 696 32.50 -7.80 -11.05
C ARG A 696 33.01 -7.47 -9.65
N PHE A 697 32.21 -6.74 -8.83
CA PHE A 697 32.59 -6.45 -7.45
C PHE A 697 32.70 -7.73 -6.60
N LEU A 698 31.71 -8.63 -6.67
CA LEU A 698 31.77 -9.90 -5.92
C LEU A 698 32.94 -10.79 -6.36
N ARG A 699 33.26 -10.81 -7.65
CA ARG A 699 34.46 -11.50 -8.16
C ARG A 699 35.75 -10.89 -7.59
N ARG A 700 35.85 -9.58 -7.43
CA ARG A 700 36.98 -8.93 -6.77
C ARG A 700 37.08 -9.32 -5.30
N VAL A 701 35.96 -9.30 -4.56
CA VAL A 701 35.94 -9.74 -3.16
C VAL A 701 36.51 -11.17 -3.04
N TRP A 702 36.04 -12.07 -3.92
CA TRP A 702 36.51 -13.46 -3.96
C TRP A 702 37.99 -13.56 -4.28
N ALA A 703 38.48 -12.84 -5.29
CA ALA A 703 39.87 -12.86 -5.72
C ALA A 703 40.80 -12.34 -4.62
N VAL A 704 40.44 -11.25 -3.94
CA VAL A 704 41.21 -10.70 -2.79
C VAL A 704 41.25 -11.72 -1.65
N ALA A 705 40.14 -12.37 -1.34
CA ALA A 705 40.06 -13.42 -0.33
C ALA A 705 40.97 -14.61 -0.68
N SER A 706 40.91 -15.10 -1.92
CA SER A 706 41.65 -16.25 -2.39
C SER A 706 43.16 -16.00 -2.39
N LEU A 707 43.60 -14.81 -2.86
CA LEU A 707 44.98 -14.42 -2.88
C LEU A 707 45.61 -14.24 -1.51
N ASN A 708 44.82 -13.99 -0.46
CA ASN A 708 45.30 -13.70 0.89
C ASN A 708 44.78 -14.70 1.93
N ALA A 709 44.29 -15.83 1.49
CA ALA A 709 43.62 -16.79 2.38
C ALA A 709 44.54 -17.29 3.52
N ALA A 710 45.79 -17.55 3.21
CA ALA A 710 46.81 -18.01 4.21
C ALA A 710 47.08 -16.94 5.29
N GLU A 711 47.32 -15.71 4.88
CA GLU A 711 47.61 -14.58 5.77
C GLU A 711 46.40 -14.28 6.68
N ILE A 712 45.18 -14.26 6.09
CA ILE A 712 43.93 -14.06 6.85
C ILE A 712 43.75 -15.18 7.88
N THR A 713 43.84 -16.45 7.45
CA THR A 713 43.59 -17.59 8.33
C THR A 713 44.58 -17.63 9.51
N ASN A 714 45.83 -17.33 9.21
CA ASN A 714 46.89 -17.34 10.25
C ASN A 714 46.75 -16.18 11.25
N SER A 715 46.23 -15.04 10.82
CA SER A 715 46.15 -13.81 11.63
C SER A 715 44.73 -13.53 12.17
N SER A 716 43.71 -14.22 11.77
CA SER A 716 42.31 -13.98 12.18
C SER A 716 42.05 -14.15 13.67
N LYS A 717 42.87 -14.95 14.34
CA LYS A 717 42.76 -15.26 15.79
C LYS A 717 43.71 -14.44 16.66
N ASP A 718 44.56 -13.60 16.09
CA ASP A 718 45.49 -12.79 16.85
C ASP A 718 44.76 -11.68 17.64
N ALA A 719 45.21 -11.42 18.86
CA ALA A 719 44.65 -10.37 19.72
C ALA A 719 45.00 -8.97 19.19
N LEU A 720 44.12 -8.00 19.46
CA LEU A 720 44.34 -6.57 19.29
C LEU A 720 44.24 -5.89 20.67
N PRO A 721 44.92 -4.73 20.88
CA PRO A 721 45.86 -4.03 20.00
C PRO A 721 47.25 -4.69 19.96
N LEU A 722 48.02 -4.36 18.91
CA LEU A 722 49.42 -4.76 18.78
C LEU A 722 50.30 -3.60 19.27
N GLU A 723 51.37 -3.93 20.05
CA GLU A 723 52.34 -2.93 20.53
C GLU A 723 53.30 -2.51 19.42
N ASN A 724 53.75 -1.25 19.42
CA ASN A 724 54.75 -0.70 18.52
C ASN A 724 54.42 -0.79 17.03
N VAL A 725 53.17 -0.50 16.66
CA VAL A 725 52.71 -0.50 15.29
C VAL A 725 53.26 0.72 14.55
N ALA A 726 53.72 0.51 13.30
CA ALA A 726 54.18 1.60 12.46
C ALA A 726 53.05 2.59 12.18
N ARG A 727 53.31 3.89 12.18
CA ARG A 727 52.31 4.96 11.95
C ARG A 727 51.49 4.74 10.67
N SER A 728 52.11 4.37 9.60
CA SER A 728 51.41 4.07 8.34
C SER A 728 50.41 2.94 8.41
N LEU A 729 50.66 1.93 9.23
CA LEU A 729 49.71 0.85 9.51
C LEU A 729 48.54 1.33 10.36
N SER A 730 48.79 2.20 11.36
CA SER A 730 47.74 2.84 12.15
C SER A 730 46.87 3.73 11.28
N GLU A 731 47.44 4.50 10.36
CA GLU A 731 46.68 5.31 9.37
C GLU A 731 45.84 4.43 8.46
N TRP A 732 46.38 3.31 7.99
CA TRP A 732 45.64 2.34 7.15
C TRP A 732 44.48 1.69 7.92
N ARG A 733 44.71 1.27 9.19
CA ARG A 733 43.63 0.77 10.07
C ARG A 733 42.57 1.82 10.32
N ARG A 734 42.99 3.08 10.50
CA ARG A 734 42.03 4.20 10.65
C ARG A 734 41.11 4.34 9.43
N GLU A 735 41.63 4.25 8.19
CA GLU A 735 40.80 4.29 6.98
C GLU A 735 39.78 3.13 6.94
N ILE A 736 40.15 1.94 7.40
CA ILE A 736 39.23 0.79 7.54
C ILE A 736 38.07 1.15 8.48
N HIS A 737 38.40 1.69 9.68
CA HIS A 737 37.38 2.06 10.66
C HIS A 737 36.55 3.28 10.30
N LEU A 738 37.05 4.18 9.47
CA LEU A 738 36.24 5.27 8.87
C LEU A 738 35.20 4.73 7.90
N CYS A 739 35.55 3.74 7.07
CA CYS A 739 34.57 3.07 6.20
C CYS A 739 33.50 2.35 7.02
N LEU A 740 33.89 1.69 8.12
CA LEU A 740 32.95 1.04 9.06
C LEU A 740 32.02 2.05 9.72
N LYS A 741 32.55 3.17 10.21
CA LYS A 741 31.77 4.23 10.85
C LYS A 741 30.69 4.79 9.92
N GLN A 742 31.06 5.02 8.66
CA GLN A 742 30.11 5.44 7.63
C GLN A 742 29.05 4.36 7.39
N ALA A 743 29.45 3.11 7.22
CA ALA A 743 28.50 2.01 6.97
C ALA A 743 27.50 1.82 8.13
N ASN A 744 27.96 1.93 9.39
CA ASN A 744 27.10 1.84 10.57
C ASN A 744 26.09 3.00 10.64
N TYR A 745 26.54 4.22 10.33
CA TYR A 745 25.65 5.37 10.24
C TYR A 745 24.58 5.21 9.17
N ASP A 746 24.93 4.63 8.02
CA ASP A 746 24.04 4.51 6.87
C ASP A 746 23.03 3.36 7.04
N ILE A 747 23.44 2.22 7.62
CA ILE A 747 22.53 1.07 7.78
C ILE A 747 21.40 1.36 8.76
N ASP A 748 21.68 2.09 9.84
CA ASP A 748 20.67 2.52 10.83
C ASP A 748 19.61 3.47 10.19
N ARG A 749 19.94 4.06 9.04
CA ARG A 749 19.07 4.95 8.26
C ARG A 749 18.51 4.30 7.01
N HIS A 750 18.67 3.00 6.89
CA HIS A 750 18.26 2.21 5.73
C HIS A 750 18.86 2.70 4.38
N GLN A 751 20.04 3.36 4.43
CA GLN A 751 20.75 3.83 3.23
C GLN A 751 21.68 2.72 2.69
N PHE A 752 21.07 1.63 2.19
CA PHE A 752 21.81 0.43 1.78
C PHE A 752 22.78 0.69 0.62
N ASN A 753 22.45 1.61 -0.28
CA ASN A 753 23.29 1.99 -1.41
C ASN A 753 24.63 2.61 -0.94
N THR A 754 24.62 3.40 0.10
CA THR A 754 25.84 3.99 0.69
C THR A 754 26.59 2.99 1.57
N VAL A 755 25.90 2.04 2.20
CA VAL A 755 26.54 0.88 2.87
C VAL A 755 27.37 0.09 1.84
N VAL A 756 26.75 -0.25 0.67
CA VAL A 756 27.48 -0.93 -0.42
C VAL A 756 28.65 -0.08 -0.92
N SER A 757 28.49 1.22 -1.07
CA SER A 757 29.58 2.13 -1.44
C SER A 757 30.71 2.12 -0.41
N ALA A 758 30.39 2.07 0.89
CA ALA A 758 31.39 1.96 1.96
C ALA A 758 32.16 0.63 1.88
N THR A 759 31.49 -0.50 1.58
CA THR A 759 32.16 -1.80 1.37
C THR A 759 33.09 -1.80 0.15
N MET A 760 32.70 -1.10 -0.95
CA MET A 760 33.56 -0.94 -2.12
C MET A 760 34.81 -0.10 -1.80
N LYS A 761 34.66 0.97 -1.01
CA LYS A 761 35.80 1.77 -0.51
C LYS A 761 36.71 0.95 0.39
N LEU A 762 36.11 0.19 1.30
CA LEU A 762 36.85 -0.70 2.20
C LEU A 762 37.66 -1.74 1.43
N LEU A 763 37.07 -2.39 0.42
CA LEU A 763 37.81 -3.32 -0.45
C LEU A 763 38.98 -2.62 -1.16
N ASN A 764 38.79 -1.43 -1.73
CA ASN A 764 39.84 -0.65 -2.34
C ASN A 764 40.96 -0.29 -1.33
N THR A 765 40.60 0.00 -0.07
CA THR A 765 41.59 0.26 1.00
C THR A 765 42.41 -1.00 1.33
N LEU A 766 41.76 -2.16 1.33
CA LEU A 766 42.42 -3.44 1.59
C LEU A 766 43.32 -3.87 0.42
N GLU A 767 42.96 -3.58 -0.85
CA GLU A 767 43.79 -3.85 -2.02
C GLU A 767 45.05 -2.98 -2.07
N LYS A 768 45.00 -1.78 -1.47
CA LYS A 768 46.17 -0.87 -1.31
C LYS A 768 47.03 -1.31 -0.14
N LYS A 769 47.54 -2.52 -0.19
CA LYS A 769 48.44 -3.03 0.86
C LYS A 769 49.61 -2.09 1.09
N PRO A 770 50.27 -2.13 2.29
CA PRO A 770 51.41 -1.30 2.63
C PRO A 770 52.56 -1.35 1.56
N ASP A 771 52.76 -2.50 0.92
CA ASP A 771 53.81 -2.68 -0.10
C ASP A 771 53.54 -1.85 -1.37
N THR A 772 52.29 -1.59 -1.72
CA THR A 772 51.88 -0.79 -2.88
C THR A 772 51.88 0.72 -2.59
N LEU A 773 51.94 1.10 -1.31
CA LEU A 773 51.99 2.50 -0.86
C LEU A 773 53.43 3.05 -0.78
N ASN A 774 54.46 2.30 -1.29
CA ASN A 774 55.89 2.65 -1.17
C ASN A 774 56.35 2.97 0.27
N ILE A 775 55.86 2.16 1.25
CA ILE A 775 56.27 2.28 2.62
C ILE A 775 57.54 1.45 2.82
N PRO A 776 58.74 2.09 2.91
CA PRO A 776 60.01 1.37 2.84
C PRO A 776 60.28 0.37 3.97
N SER A 777 59.46 0.38 5.00
CA SER A 777 59.71 -0.42 6.25
C SER A 777 58.69 -1.54 6.48
N VAL A 778 57.64 -1.71 5.59
CA VAL A 778 56.58 -2.71 5.80
C VAL A 778 56.54 -3.68 4.64
N ASN A 779 56.90 -4.92 4.86
CA ASN A 779 56.68 -6.04 3.95
C ASN A 779 55.48 -6.83 4.42
N PHE A 780 54.35 -6.76 3.70
CA PHE A 780 53.04 -7.38 4.08
C PHE A 780 53.22 -8.87 4.42
N SER A 781 54.00 -9.60 3.66
CA SER A 781 54.19 -11.06 3.85
C SER A 781 54.92 -11.42 5.14
N ASN A 782 55.65 -10.48 5.74
CA ASN A 782 56.43 -10.71 6.94
C ASN A 782 55.98 -9.84 8.16
N ASP A 783 55.07 -8.89 7.91
CA ASP A 783 54.60 -7.99 8.97
C ASP A 783 53.30 -8.52 9.58
N ARG A 784 53.38 -9.00 10.84
CA ARG A 784 52.24 -9.58 11.56
C ARG A 784 51.16 -8.54 11.84
N ALA A 785 51.51 -7.28 12.09
CA ALA A 785 50.54 -6.22 12.32
C ALA A 785 49.73 -5.91 11.04
N ALA A 786 50.42 -5.82 9.90
CA ALA A 786 49.78 -5.62 8.60
C ALA A 786 48.82 -6.76 8.25
N GLN A 787 49.24 -8.01 8.43
CA GLN A 787 48.38 -9.19 8.20
C GLN A 787 47.15 -9.17 9.13
N ARG A 788 47.34 -8.81 10.39
CA ARG A 788 46.25 -8.76 11.38
C ARG A 788 45.23 -7.67 11.06
N PHE A 789 45.68 -6.47 10.66
CA PHE A 789 44.79 -5.38 10.25
C PHE A 789 44.06 -5.70 8.94
N PHE A 790 44.73 -6.42 8.04
CA PHE A 790 44.07 -6.94 6.83
C PHE A 790 42.98 -7.95 7.20
N ALA A 791 43.23 -8.90 8.05
CA ALA A 791 42.27 -9.88 8.52
C ALA A 791 41.08 -9.21 9.26
N GLU A 792 41.36 -8.20 10.10
CA GLU A 792 40.33 -7.37 10.76
C GLU A 792 39.46 -6.67 9.73
N GLY A 793 40.06 -5.94 8.79
CA GLY A 793 39.35 -5.22 7.73
C GLY A 793 38.53 -6.14 6.82
N PHE A 794 39.06 -7.34 6.51
CA PHE A 794 38.33 -8.32 5.71
C PHE A 794 37.16 -8.94 6.48
N SER A 795 37.31 -9.20 7.77
CA SER A 795 36.22 -9.59 8.68
C SER A 795 35.11 -8.53 8.74
N ILE A 796 35.49 -7.24 8.81
CA ILE A 796 34.53 -6.12 8.76
C ILE A 796 33.79 -6.12 7.42
N LEU A 797 34.52 -6.24 6.31
CA LEU A 797 33.95 -6.28 4.95
C LEU A 797 32.89 -7.37 4.81
N LEU A 798 33.22 -8.60 5.24
CA LEU A 798 32.29 -9.72 5.15
C LEU A 798 31.05 -9.52 6.03
N ARG A 799 31.20 -8.99 7.24
CA ARG A 799 30.04 -8.73 8.12
C ARG A 799 29.14 -7.62 7.60
N LEU A 800 29.71 -6.57 6.96
CA LEU A 800 28.91 -5.52 6.31
C LEU A 800 28.18 -6.04 5.06
N LEU A 801 28.79 -6.96 4.33
CA LEU A 801 28.20 -7.58 3.16
C LEU A 801 27.20 -8.68 3.50
N ALA A 802 27.31 -9.34 4.66
CA ALA A 802 26.51 -10.51 5.02
C ALA A 802 24.98 -10.33 4.91
N PRO A 803 24.40 -9.19 5.30
CA PRO A 803 22.96 -8.97 5.06
C PRO A 803 22.59 -8.85 3.58
N ILE A 804 23.47 -8.32 2.74
CA ILE A 804 23.22 -7.98 1.34
C ILE A 804 23.56 -9.15 0.43
N THR A 805 24.76 -9.73 0.58
CA THR A 805 25.29 -10.84 -0.21
C THR A 805 25.63 -12.03 0.68
N PRO A 806 24.60 -12.71 1.22
CA PRO A 806 24.78 -13.65 2.31
C PRO A 806 25.56 -14.91 1.93
N HIS A 807 25.47 -15.39 0.69
CA HIS A 807 26.09 -16.63 0.29
C HIS A 807 27.60 -16.53 0.20
N ILE A 808 28.11 -15.51 -0.52
CA ILE A 808 29.54 -15.28 -0.63
C ILE A 808 30.16 -14.97 0.75
N SER A 809 29.41 -14.18 1.55
CA SER A 809 29.89 -13.79 2.88
C SER A 809 29.98 -14.97 3.84
N GLN A 810 28.96 -15.86 3.84
CA GLN A 810 28.96 -17.09 4.63
C GLN A 810 30.08 -18.03 4.24
N THR A 811 30.28 -18.23 2.94
CA THR A 811 31.31 -19.15 2.42
C THR A 811 32.71 -18.64 2.76
N LEU A 812 32.99 -17.37 2.49
CA LEU A 812 34.30 -16.77 2.83
C LEU A 812 34.56 -16.72 4.33
N TRP A 813 33.54 -16.43 5.14
CA TRP A 813 33.65 -16.45 6.60
C TRP A 813 34.16 -17.79 7.12
N LYS A 814 33.58 -18.85 6.62
CA LYS A 814 33.96 -20.23 6.99
C LYS A 814 35.34 -20.62 6.44
N GLU A 815 35.59 -20.42 5.16
CA GLU A 815 36.82 -20.84 4.51
C GLU A 815 38.06 -20.08 5.00
N LEU A 816 37.89 -18.82 5.45
CA LEU A 816 38.96 -18.00 6.00
C LEU A 816 39.15 -18.18 7.54
N GLY A 817 38.39 -19.09 8.14
CA GLY A 817 38.58 -19.48 9.55
C GLY A 817 38.03 -18.49 10.59
N TYR A 818 37.16 -17.56 10.24
CA TYR A 818 36.51 -16.63 11.15
C TYR A 818 35.45 -17.33 12.04
N GLY A 819 34.80 -18.39 11.51
CA GLY A 819 33.81 -19.18 12.23
C GLY A 819 32.89 -19.96 11.26
N ASP A 820 31.98 -20.77 11.80
CA ASP A 820 31.09 -21.62 11.00
C ASP A 820 29.87 -20.89 10.43
N ASN A 821 29.41 -19.84 11.10
CA ASN A 821 28.20 -19.13 10.73
C ASN A 821 28.35 -17.62 10.97
N ILE A 822 28.33 -16.85 9.89
CA ILE A 822 28.47 -15.39 9.95
C ILE A 822 27.26 -14.70 10.61
N LEU A 823 26.06 -15.29 10.59
CA LEU A 823 24.85 -14.73 11.19
C LEU A 823 24.93 -14.62 12.72
N VAL A 824 25.74 -15.46 13.36
CA VAL A 824 25.94 -15.39 14.82
C VAL A 824 27.17 -14.55 15.21
N ALA A 825 27.93 -14.09 14.21
CA ALA A 825 28.98 -13.13 14.45
C ALA A 825 28.35 -11.77 14.78
N PRO A 826 28.85 -11.07 15.83
CA PRO A 826 28.32 -9.76 16.20
C PRO A 826 28.55 -8.76 15.05
N TRP A 827 27.59 -7.85 14.87
CA TRP A 827 27.77 -6.72 13.95
C TRP A 827 29.04 -5.96 14.29
N PRO A 828 29.85 -5.54 13.27
CA PRO A 828 31.14 -4.93 13.56
C PRO A 828 30.97 -3.54 14.20
N GLU A 829 31.74 -3.31 15.28
CA GLU A 829 31.75 -2.04 15.98
C GLU A 829 33.04 -1.28 15.66
N VAL A 830 32.95 0.05 15.67
CA VAL A 830 34.10 0.92 15.47
C VAL A 830 35.02 0.85 16.69
N ASP A 831 36.29 0.57 16.45
CA ASP A 831 37.32 0.79 17.50
C ASP A 831 37.70 2.28 17.50
N GLU A 832 37.24 3.02 18.49
CA GLU A 832 37.49 4.46 18.61
C GLU A 832 38.97 4.75 18.76
N ALA A 833 39.79 3.81 19.32
CA ALA A 833 41.23 3.96 19.36
C ALA A 833 41.91 3.98 18.00
N ALA A 834 41.30 3.26 17.00
CA ALA A 834 41.76 3.29 15.63
C ALA A 834 41.51 4.64 14.95
N LEU A 835 40.58 5.46 15.43
CA LEU A 835 40.21 6.75 14.86
C LEU A 835 41.04 7.92 15.43
N VAL A 836 41.83 7.71 16.49
CA VAL A 836 42.66 8.76 17.09
C VAL A 836 43.70 9.26 16.08
N GLN A 837 43.83 10.56 15.96
CA GLN A 837 44.86 11.24 15.17
C GLN A 837 45.74 12.10 16.06
N ASP A 838 47.05 11.94 15.94
CA ASP A 838 48.01 12.78 16.65
C ASP A 838 48.17 14.16 16.01
N GLU A 839 47.75 14.29 14.74
CA GLU A 839 47.87 15.52 13.94
C GLU A 839 46.63 15.77 13.12
N ILE A 840 46.20 17.02 13.01
CA ILE A 840 45.12 17.46 12.10
C ILE A 840 45.78 18.27 10.96
N GLU A 841 45.49 17.84 9.70
CA GLU A 841 45.91 18.62 8.55
C GLU A 841 44.87 19.70 8.25
N LEU A 842 45.22 20.96 8.44
CA LEU A 842 44.38 22.11 8.12
C LEU A 842 44.61 22.56 6.70
N MET A 843 43.59 22.47 5.90
CA MET A 843 43.61 22.98 4.51
C MET A 843 43.49 24.49 4.48
N ILE A 844 44.53 25.19 4.03
CA ILE A 844 44.57 26.64 3.93
C ILE A 844 43.99 27.06 2.59
N GLN A 845 42.87 27.77 2.65
CA GLN A 845 42.24 28.37 1.46
C GLN A 845 42.35 29.90 1.49
N VAL A 846 42.72 30.48 0.39
CA VAL A 846 42.71 31.94 0.16
C VAL A 846 41.77 32.22 -1.04
N ASN A 847 40.74 33.00 -0.78
CA ASN A 847 39.70 33.29 -1.81
C ASN A 847 39.09 32.04 -2.42
N GLY A 848 38.79 31.00 -1.60
CA GLY A 848 38.18 29.75 -2.05
C GLY A 848 39.07 28.81 -2.85
N LYS A 849 40.36 29.14 -2.99
CA LYS A 849 41.37 28.28 -3.67
C LYS A 849 42.31 27.71 -2.62
N LEU A 850 42.52 26.40 -2.68
CA LEU A 850 43.50 25.70 -1.84
C LEU A 850 44.90 26.27 -2.14
N ARG A 851 45.63 26.68 -1.07
CA ARG A 851 46.96 27.28 -1.18
C ARG A 851 48.05 26.48 -0.46
N GLY A 852 47.66 25.57 0.40
CA GLY A 852 48.55 24.72 1.15
C GLY A 852 47.83 23.98 2.25
N SER A 853 48.60 23.17 2.96
CA SER A 853 48.11 22.53 4.21
C SER A 853 49.10 22.80 5.35
N LEU A 854 48.56 22.84 6.56
CA LEU A 854 49.34 22.93 7.79
C LEU A 854 49.05 21.69 8.64
N ARG A 855 50.08 21.00 9.10
CA ARG A 855 49.99 19.86 9.98
C ARG A 855 50.32 20.24 11.41
#